data_e73fab5066d32d8984641b549b0b02f4
#
_entry.id   e73fab5066d32d8984641b549b0b02f4
#
_cell.length_a   1.000
_cell.length_b   1.000
_cell.length_c   1.000
_cell.angle_alpha   90.00
_cell.angle_beta   90.00
_cell.angle_gamma   90.00
#
_symmetry.space_group_name_H-M   'P 1'
#
loop_
_entity.id
_entity.type
_entity.pdbx_description
1 polymer ?
#
loop_
_entity_poly.entity_id
_entity_poly.type
_entity_poly.pdbx_seq_one_letter_code
_entity_poly.pdbx_strand_id
1 'polypeptide(L)'
;MRQSNVPARIVWVVSWIIGSAAICSSAVPPSVRPFDDGWRFFRGDVPGAEARQFDDSTWRLVDTPHDWSIEDLPPSIQADTAYRLDLSRGRWLFKPGDDPNWSDPCLDDSGWAEVHTPANWEEHGQSNQDNVYGWFRRRFEVPESAKGKDLFIELGSIDDCDQTFVNGHLVGGLGSFPPNYASAWDQQRSYLVPAAVLNAQGDNLVAVRVFDAGGEGGLNGPATPAIRVGPFDSRASEGKSSTGWVVGGTGWYRKRFAVEPTAQRVEAIFEGIYMDADVWLNGQHVGNHPYGYTSFCLDLTPFLDRQGANCLAVRVRNEGRNSRWYSGSGIYRHVWLRTTGLVYIPTWGLFVTTPQVSKDLALVVGQIELANADNTQAAATVELAISDPAGRTVAKGRAQATIPAGRQEVMRIDCHIKRPQLWGPSSPAIYKAVAQVFVSGRLVDRYQTSFGIRTIQVDAQKGLLINGEPVELRGGCMHHDNGILGAAAIDRAEYRRVELMKAAGFNAIRTSHNPPSPAFLDACDRLGMLVMDEAFDQWQVQKNPQDYHRFFGDWWREDIASMVRRDRNHPSVIMWSIGNEIVERAEPSAVELARQLVAAVKALDPTRPVTEAVNAPGRRPWSSMDLHFEQLDVCGYNYLWQQYQRDHQRLPGRVMVGTESFPMEAFVNWQQVLRHPFVIGDFVWTGFDYLGESGIGRSWIAGRDPGGFTAGWPWHIAGCGDIDILGRRKPQSFYRQALWEPGILYVAVRRPLEPGQVERVSRWGWPDMASHWTWPGWEGKTLRLEVYSSCQQVKLLLNGKELASKPTGWENRCKAEFDVQYAPGELLAVGTYGDKQVKFVLRTADKPKRLILKPDRSRISAGRNDLCFVDIEIVDAKGIVVPYADIPVTVEVDGQGELAAIGNANPVDMDSFKGPTRRAWQGRLQAIVRPKGIPGTIRLVASADGLQPASTNIQAR
;
A
#
# COMPACT_ATOMS: atom_id res chain seq x y z
N MET A 1 -51.76 -15.00 -55.44
CA MET A 1 -51.67 -15.86 -56.62
C MET A 1 -50.32 -16.53 -56.57
N ARG A 2 -50.32 -17.82 -56.27
CA ARG A 2 -49.72 -18.94 -57.02
C ARG A 2 -48.21 -18.80 -57.29
N GLN A 3 -47.32 -19.74 -57.08
CA GLN A 3 -47.24 -21.20 -56.85
C GLN A 3 -45.75 -21.49 -56.56
N SER A 4 -45.38 -22.23 -55.51
CA SER A 4 -44.83 -23.59 -55.50
C SER A 4 -43.94 -24.01 -56.72
N ASN A 5 -42.67 -24.38 -56.35
CA ASN A 5 -42.15 -25.68 -56.86
C ASN A 5 -40.80 -26.01 -56.15
N VAL A 6 -40.80 -27.21 -55.58
CA VAL A 6 -39.59 -27.99 -55.23
C VAL A 6 -39.21 -28.82 -56.49
N PRO A 7 -37.89 -29.01 -56.75
CA PRO A 7 -37.53 -30.43 -56.94
C PRO A 7 -36.14 -30.89 -56.49
N ALA A 8 -36.17 -32.13 -56.12
CA ALA A 8 -35.25 -33.25 -56.37
C ALA A 8 -33.89 -33.28 -55.62
N ARG A 9 -33.80 -34.31 -54.81
CA ARG A 9 -32.58 -34.91 -54.27
C ARG A 9 -31.68 -35.48 -55.37
N ILE A 10 -30.40 -35.19 -55.30
CA ILE A 10 -29.34 -36.00 -55.91
C ILE A 10 -28.44 -36.55 -54.84
N VAL A 11 -28.40 -37.87 -54.69
CA VAL A 11 -27.51 -38.62 -53.80
C VAL A 11 -26.18 -38.78 -54.51
N TRP A 12 -25.09 -38.25 -53.93
CA TRP A 12 -23.73 -38.65 -54.31
C TRP A 12 -23.08 -39.47 -53.19
N VAL A 13 -22.74 -40.73 -53.56
CA VAL A 13 -21.85 -41.58 -52.76
C VAL A 13 -20.44 -41.09 -52.96
N VAL A 14 -19.78 -40.67 -51.85
CA VAL A 14 -18.35 -40.36 -51.86
C VAL A 14 -17.68 -41.34 -50.96
N SER A 15 -16.79 -42.10 -51.53
CA SER A 15 -15.89 -43.06 -50.91
C SER A 15 -14.98 -42.44 -49.90
N TRP A 16 -14.89 -43.05 -48.71
CA TRP A 16 -13.93 -42.70 -47.67
C TRP A 16 -12.51 -43.05 -48.08
N ILE A 17 -11.69 -42.04 -48.31
CA ILE A 17 -10.23 -42.17 -48.23
C ILE A 17 -9.86 -41.72 -46.81
N ILE A 18 -9.42 -42.71 -45.98
CA ILE A 18 -8.83 -42.44 -44.65
C ILE A 18 -7.43 -41.89 -44.90
N GLY A 19 -7.34 -40.60 -45.02
CA GLY A 19 -6.08 -39.87 -44.86
C GLY A 19 -5.86 -39.56 -43.38
N SER A 20 -4.81 -40.14 -42.77
CA SER A 20 -4.32 -39.80 -41.44
C SER A 20 -3.91 -38.31 -41.44
N ALA A 21 -4.80 -37.40 -41.17
CA ALA A 21 -4.46 -36.03 -40.80
C ALA A 21 -3.90 -36.06 -39.39
N ALA A 22 -2.59 -35.95 -39.28
CA ALA A 22 -1.95 -35.58 -38.02
C ALA A 22 -2.64 -34.28 -37.54
N ILE A 23 -3.38 -34.38 -36.46
CA ILE A 23 -3.94 -33.22 -35.76
C ILE A 23 -2.70 -32.47 -35.21
N CYS A 24 -2.20 -31.49 -35.95
CA CYS A 24 -1.25 -30.53 -35.43
C CYS A 24 -2.01 -29.72 -34.39
N SER A 25 -1.97 -30.13 -33.15
CA SER A 25 -2.39 -29.32 -32.00
C SER A 25 -1.65 -27.98 -32.08
N SER A 26 -2.36 -26.93 -32.49
CA SER A 26 -1.80 -25.57 -32.43
C SER A 26 -1.56 -25.24 -30.98
N ALA A 27 -0.29 -25.02 -30.60
CA ALA A 27 0.05 -24.55 -29.30
C ALA A 27 -0.71 -23.24 -29.00
N VAL A 28 -1.16 -23.10 -27.78
CA VAL A 28 -1.82 -21.84 -27.30
C VAL A 28 -0.85 -20.68 -27.51
N PRO A 29 -1.29 -19.56 -28.10
CA PRO A 29 -0.42 -18.40 -28.23
C PRO A 29 -0.04 -17.86 -26.85
N PRO A 30 1.20 -17.35 -26.71
CA PRO A 30 1.66 -16.79 -25.44
C PRO A 30 0.75 -15.64 -24.98
N SER A 31 0.38 -15.65 -23.71
CA SER A 31 -0.54 -14.69 -23.15
C SER A 31 -0.23 -14.35 -21.69
N VAL A 32 -0.58 -13.11 -21.31
CA VAL A 32 -0.64 -12.67 -19.91
C VAL A 32 -2.06 -12.16 -19.68
N ARG A 33 -2.72 -12.67 -18.68
CA ARG A 33 -4.09 -12.25 -18.34
C ARG A 33 -4.24 -11.92 -16.86
N PRO A 34 -5.12 -10.96 -16.50
CA PRO A 34 -5.49 -10.74 -15.10
C PRO A 34 -6.04 -12.03 -14.47
N PHE A 35 -5.73 -12.20 -13.20
CA PHE A 35 -6.18 -13.34 -12.41
C PHE A 35 -6.83 -12.88 -11.10
N ASP A 36 -7.35 -11.65 -11.10
CA ASP A 36 -7.84 -10.93 -9.93
C ASP A 36 -9.23 -11.37 -9.47
N ASP A 37 -10.12 -11.76 -10.38
CA ASP A 37 -11.54 -11.96 -10.10
C ASP A 37 -11.82 -13.26 -9.36
N GLY A 38 -12.85 -13.27 -8.52
CA GLY A 38 -13.51 -14.48 -8.02
C GLY A 38 -12.67 -15.36 -7.12
N TRP A 39 -11.86 -14.79 -6.26
CA TRP A 39 -11.20 -15.51 -5.19
C TRP A 39 -12.17 -15.82 -4.05
N ARG A 40 -12.11 -17.03 -3.50
CA ARG A 40 -12.73 -17.39 -2.24
C ARG A 40 -11.80 -16.98 -1.11
N PHE A 41 -12.28 -16.19 -0.18
CA PHE A 41 -11.50 -15.69 0.94
C PHE A 41 -12.11 -16.10 2.28
N PHE A 42 -11.23 -16.50 3.20
CA PHE A 42 -11.57 -16.77 4.59
C PHE A 42 -10.51 -16.17 5.50
N ARG A 43 -10.93 -15.44 6.53
CA ARG A 43 -10.06 -14.90 7.55
C ARG A 43 -9.99 -15.88 8.70
N GLY A 44 -8.80 -16.35 9.04
CA GLY A 44 -8.52 -17.39 10.01
C GLY A 44 -7.64 -18.47 9.41
N ASP A 45 -7.00 -19.29 10.24
CA ASP A 45 -6.28 -20.46 9.76
C ASP A 45 -7.23 -21.66 9.66
N VAL A 46 -7.17 -22.36 8.54
CA VAL A 46 -8.08 -23.49 8.25
C VAL A 46 -7.25 -24.67 7.81
N PRO A 47 -7.09 -25.68 8.68
CA PRO A 47 -6.39 -26.90 8.33
C PRO A 47 -7.01 -27.61 7.12
N GLY A 48 -6.16 -28.01 6.18
CA GLY A 48 -6.58 -28.70 4.96
C GLY A 48 -7.11 -27.78 3.85
N ALA A 49 -7.09 -26.45 4.06
CA ALA A 49 -7.55 -25.49 3.04
C ALA A 49 -6.69 -25.47 1.76
N GLU A 50 -5.49 -26.03 1.78
CA GLU A 50 -4.64 -26.27 0.62
C GLU A 50 -5.17 -27.37 -0.31
N ALA A 51 -5.96 -28.32 0.21
CA ALA A 51 -6.42 -29.49 -0.51
C ALA A 51 -7.38 -29.11 -1.65
N ARG A 52 -7.22 -29.75 -2.83
CA ARG A 52 -8.05 -29.47 -4.03
C ARG A 52 -9.54 -29.64 -3.80
N GLN A 53 -9.92 -30.68 -3.03
CA GLN A 53 -11.32 -31.05 -2.75
C GLN A 53 -11.92 -30.33 -1.54
N PHE A 54 -11.17 -29.49 -0.87
CA PHE A 54 -11.68 -28.71 0.26
C PHE A 54 -12.93 -27.92 -0.14
N ASP A 55 -13.97 -27.97 0.69
CA ASP A 55 -15.22 -27.22 0.45
C ASP A 55 -15.08 -25.77 0.89
N ASP A 56 -14.90 -24.90 -0.08
CA ASP A 56 -14.84 -23.45 0.10
C ASP A 56 -16.13 -22.72 -0.31
N SER A 57 -17.25 -23.44 -0.43
CA SER A 57 -18.53 -22.89 -0.91
C SER A 57 -19.08 -21.77 -0.04
N THR A 58 -18.82 -21.83 1.26
CA THR A 58 -19.25 -20.81 2.24
C THR A 58 -18.31 -19.61 2.35
N TRP A 59 -17.12 -19.67 1.73
CA TRP A 59 -16.15 -18.59 1.78
C TRP A 59 -16.62 -17.38 0.97
N ARG A 60 -16.31 -16.18 1.47
CA ARG A 60 -16.65 -14.93 0.80
C ARG A 60 -15.94 -14.81 -0.55
N LEU A 61 -16.66 -14.33 -1.57
CA LEU A 61 -16.07 -13.96 -2.86
C LEU A 61 -15.43 -12.57 -2.75
N VAL A 62 -14.18 -12.47 -3.17
CA VAL A 62 -13.43 -11.22 -3.26
C VAL A 62 -12.67 -11.15 -4.58
N ASP A 63 -12.35 -9.94 -5.02
CA ASP A 63 -11.44 -9.67 -6.12
C ASP A 63 -10.17 -9.01 -5.57
N THR A 64 -9.01 -9.41 -6.08
CA THR A 64 -7.74 -8.70 -5.79
C THR A 64 -7.64 -7.45 -6.68
N PRO A 65 -6.93 -6.40 -6.27
CA PRO A 65 -6.28 -6.20 -4.97
C PRO A 65 -7.26 -6.21 -3.79
N HIS A 66 -6.96 -6.98 -2.75
CA HIS A 66 -7.78 -7.12 -1.56
C HIS A 66 -6.96 -6.98 -0.28
N ASP A 67 -7.42 -6.12 0.61
CA ASP A 67 -6.84 -5.87 1.93
C ASP A 67 -7.95 -6.05 2.98
N TRP A 68 -7.86 -7.14 3.76
CA TRP A 68 -8.89 -7.39 4.78
C TRP A 68 -8.75 -6.49 6.00
N SER A 69 -7.56 -5.93 6.24
CA SER A 69 -7.34 -5.11 7.42
C SER A 69 -8.09 -3.78 7.38
N ILE A 70 -8.30 -3.20 6.19
CA ILE A 70 -9.05 -1.95 6.06
C ILE A 70 -10.55 -2.12 6.37
N GLU A 71 -11.04 -3.34 6.30
CA GLU A 71 -12.46 -3.64 6.58
C GLU A 71 -12.80 -3.42 8.06
N ASP A 72 -11.80 -3.51 8.94
CA ASP A 72 -11.91 -3.30 10.38
C ASP A 72 -11.58 -1.86 10.80
N LEU A 73 -11.23 -0.96 9.89
CA LEU A 73 -10.82 0.40 10.20
C LEU A 73 -11.84 1.46 9.72
N PRO A 74 -11.96 2.53 10.46
CA PRO A 74 -11.71 2.60 11.88
C PRO A 74 -12.65 1.64 12.60
N PRO A 75 -12.25 1.06 13.70
CA PRO A 75 -13.10 0.13 14.39
C PRO A 75 -14.20 0.89 15.12
N SER A 76 -15.43 0.68 14.79
CA SER A 76 -16.55 1.15 15.59
C SER A 76 -16.70 0.27 16.83
N ILE A 77 -16.31 0.75 17.99
CA ILE A 77 -16.74 0.16 19.25
C ILE A 77 -18.11 0.77 19.56
N GLN A 78 -19.16 0.18 19.07
CA GLN A 78 -20.48 0.38 19.67
C GLN A 78 -20.55 -0.51 20.91
N ALA A 79 -20.18 0.06 22.03
CA ALA A 79 -20.11 -0.64 23.32
C ALA A 79 -21.46 -1.23 23.78
N ASP A 80 -22.56 -0.79 23.22
CA ASP A 80 -23.91 -1.08 23.74
C ASP A 80 -24.66 -2.22 23.04
N THR A 81 -24.13 -2.81 21.97
CA THR A 81 -24.82 -3.91 21.27
C THR A 81 -24.04 -5.23 21.25
N ALA A 82 -22.88 -5.26 21.88
CA ALA A 82 -22.05 -6.44 21.90
C ALA A 82 -22.60 -7.43 22.97
N TYR A 83 -23.20 -8.53 22.50
CA TYR A 83 -23.42 -9.68 23.36
C TYR A 83 -22.07 -10.15 23.92
N ARG A 84 -22.00 -10.31 25.24
CA ARG A 84 -20.83 -10.87 25.93
C ARG A 84 -21.29 -12.04 26.83
N LEU A 85 -20.86 -13.24 26.49
CA LEU A 85 -21.03 -14.42 27.32
C LEU A 85 -19.78 -14.58 28.19
N ASP A 86 -19.95 -14.51 29.49
CA ASP A 86 -18.90 -14.76 30.46
C ASP A 86 -18.63 -16.29 30.55
N LEU A 87 -17.47 -16.72 30.08
CA LEU A 87 -17.04 -18.11 30.11
C LEU A 87 -16.39 -18.53 31.45
N SER A 88 -16.15 -17.59 32.36
CA SER A 88 -15.67 -17.97 33.73
C SER A 88 -16.78 -18.64 34.57
N ARG A 89 -18.03 -18.30 34.20
CA ARG A 89 -19.20 -18.91 34.91
C ARG A 89 -19.65 -20.17 34.21
N GLY A 90 -19.32 -21.31 34.74
CA GLY A 90 -19.78 -22.62 34.28
C GLY A 90 -18.60 -23.60 34.10
N ARG A 91 -18.88 -24.73 33.48
CA ARG A 91 -18.02 -25.89 33.53
C ARG A 91 -16.96 -25.83 32.44
N TRP A 92 -15.69 -25.60 32.81
CA TRP A 92 -14.53 -25.96 32.01
C TRP A 92 -14.05 -27.37 32.37
N LEU A 93 -13.57 -28.09 31.39
CA LEU A 93 -12.97 -29.40 31.52
C LEU A 93 -11.50 -29.31 31.18
N PHE A 94 -10.65 -29.94 31.97
CA PHE A 94 -9.21 -29.95 31.82
C PHE A 94 -8.66 -31.37 31.76
N LYS A 95 -7.65 -31.59 30.93
CA LYS A 95 -6.90 -32.85 30.87
C LYS A 95 -5.44 -32.58 30.56
N PRO A 96 -4.49 -33.10 31.38
CA PRO A 96 -3.07 -33.04 31.09
C PRO A 96 -2.70 -33.99 29.95
N GLY A 97 -1.68 -33.57 29.14
CA GLY A 97 -1.17 -34.30 28.00
C GLY A 97 -1.49 -33.61 26.66
N ASP A 98 -1.13 -34.23 25.57
CA ASP A 98 -1.25 -33.69 24.25
C ASP A 98 -1.76 -34.71 23.23
N ASP A 99 -2.97 -34.51 22.74
CA ASP A 99 -3.57 -35.26 21.64
C ASP A 99 -4.37 -34.29 20.76
N PRO A 100 -3.97 -34.10 19.48
CA PRO A 100 -4.70 -33.22 18.54
C PRO A 100 -6.18 -33.55 18.37
N ASN A 101 -6.58 -34.81 18.58
CA ASN A 101 -7.99 -35.22 18.52
C ASN A 101 -8.84 -34.62 19.64
N TRP A 102 -8.24 -34.03 20.67
CA TRP A 102 -8.99 -33.39 21.76
C TRP A 102 -9.64 -32.06 21.36
N SER A 103 -9.44 -31.59 20.17
CA SER A 103 -10.20 -30.50 19.57
C SER A 103 -11.55 -30.92 18.99
N ASP A 104 -11.79 -32.25 18.79
CA ASP A 104 -13.00 -32.79 18.17
C ASP A 104 -14.24 -32.54 19.05
N PRO A 105 -15.30 -31.86 18.56
CA PRO A 105 -16.53 -31.61 19.31
C PRO A 105 -17.30 -32.87 19.68
N CYS A 106 -17.06 -33.98 18.97
CA CYS A 106 -17.71 -35.29 19.22
C CYS A 106 -16.99 -36.15 20.23
N LEU A 107 -15.80 -35.73 20.70
CA LEU A 107 -15.05 -36.48 21.70
C LEU A 107 -15.85 -36.61 23.03
N ASP A 108 -15.86 -37.81 23.59
CA ASP A 108 -16.36 -38.04 24.96
C ASP A 108 -15.35 -37.46 25.97
N ASP A 109 -15.71 -36.37 26.60
CA ASP A 109 -14.93 -35.63 27.58
C ASP A 109 -15.47 -35.81 29.02
N SER A 110 -16.39 -36.76 29.22
CA SER A 110 -17.03 -37.02 30.54
C SER A 110 -16.05 -37.41 31.65
N GLY A 111 -14.90 -37.98 31.29
CA GLY A 111 -13.81 -38.34 32.19
C GLY A 111 -12.78 -37.21 32.48
N TRP A 112 -12.97 -36.01 31.99
CA TRP A 112 -12.07 -34.90 32.22
C TRP A 112 -12.33 -34.21 33.55
N ALA A 113 -11.31 -33.64 34.15
CA ALA A 113 -11.43 -32.88 35.39
C ALA A 113 -12.20 -31.57 35.21
N GLU A 114 -13.13 -31.27 36.11
CA GLU A 114 -13.82 -29.97 36.11
C GLU A 114 -12.92 -28.90 36.75
N VAL A 115 -12.73 -27.73 36.06
CA VAL A 115 -11.83 -26.68 36.52
C VAL A 115 -12.49 -25.30 36.42
N HIS A 116 -11.93 -24.35 37.17
CA HIS A 116 -12.29 -22.91 37.02
C HIS A 116 -11.28 -22.18 36.16
N THR A 117 -11.73 -21.12 35.51
CA THR A 117 -10.86 -20.18 34.76
C THR A 117 -11.32 -18.73 35.01
N PRO A 118 -10.44 -17.74 35.16
CA PRO A 118 -8.98 -17.89 35.06
C PRO A 118 -8.40 -18.52 36.32
N ALA A 119 -7.43 -19.40 36.19
CA ALA A 119 -6.66 -20.00 37.27
C ALA A 119 -5.41 -20.71 36.70
N ASN A 120 -4.42 -20.90 37.54
CA ASN A 120 -3.28 -21.76 37.25
C ASN A 120 -3.75 -23.24 37.30
N TRP A 121 -3.27 -24.04 36.37
CA TRP A 121 -3.67 -25.45 36.32
C TRP A 121 -3.12 -26.28 37.50
N GLU A 122 -2.10 -25.81 38.22
CA GLU A 122 -1.61 -26.36 39.47
C GLU A 122 -2.69 -26.36 40.57
N GLU A 123 -3.57 -25.35 40.58
CA GLU A 123 -4.71 -25.27 41.49
C GLU A 123 -5.71 -26.41 41.26
N HIS A 124 -5.63 -27.07 40.10
CA HIS A 124 -6.47 -28.16 39.67
C HIS A 124 -5.75 -29.54 39.72
N GLY A 125 -4.58 -29.58 40.38
CA GLY A 125 -3.86 -30.83 40.64
C GLY A 125 -2.86 -31.24 39.56
N GLN A 126 -2.58 -30.37 38.58
CA GLN A 126 -1.44 -30.54 37.68
C GLN A 126 -0.16 -30.26 38.47
N SER A 127 0.87 -31.07 38.26
CA SER A 127 2.18 -30.80 38.87
C SER A 127 2.88 -29.65 38.15
N ASN A 128 3.52 -28.78 38.90
CA ASN A 128 4.43 -27.76 38.38
C ASN A 128 5.69 -28.47 37.82
N GLN A 129 5.64 -28.82 36.54
CA GLN A 129 6.72 -29.48 35.79
C GLN A 129 6.97 -28.66 34.53
N ASP A 130 8.26 -28.51 34.17
CA ASP A 130 8.66 -27.86 32.93
C ASP A 130 8.28 -28.69 31.70
N ASN A 131 7.93 -28.03 30.61
CA ASN A 131 7.63 -28.62 29.29
C ASN A 131 6.40 -29.53 29.30
N VAL A 132 5.30 -29.06 29.84
CA VAL A 132 4.03 -29.80 29.92
C VAL A 132 2.96 -29.25 28.96
N TYR A 133 2.05 -30.16 28.60
CA TYR A 133 0.89 -29.80 27.76
C TYR A 133 -0.38 -30.02 28.57
N GLY A 134 -1.37 -29.19 28.29
CA GLY A 134 -2.71 -29.34 28.82
C GLY A 134 -3.77 -28.84 27.87
N TRP A 135 -4.95 -29.44 27.95
CA TRP A 135 -6.09 -29.04 27.15
C TRP A 135 -7.27 -28.63 28.02
N PHE A 136 -7.89 -27.52 27.67
CA PHE A 136 -9.11 -27.00 28.25
C PHE A 136 -10.24 -27.10 27.24
N ARG A 137 -11.45 -27.52 27.69
CA ARG A 137 -12.64 -27.65 26.83
C ARG A 137 -13.84 -27.00 27.51
N ARG A 138 -14.65 -26.28 26.70
CA ARG A 138 -15.87 -25.66 27.17
C ARG A 138 -16.94 -25.60 26.10
N ARG A 139 -18.16 -26.04 26.47
CA ARG A 139 -19.31 -25.88 25.58
C ARG A 139 -20.03 -24.55 25.83
N PHE A 140 -20.62 -24.00 24.79
CA PHE A 140 -21.38 -22.76 24.83
C PHE A 140 -22.45 -22.72 23.73
N GLU A 141 -23.55 -21.99 23.96
CA GLU A 141 -24.59 -21.75 22.99
C GLU A 141 -24.46 -20.33 22.39
N VAL A 142 -24.74 -20.19 21.10
CA VAL A 142 -24.82 -18.89 20.44
C VAL A 142 -26.27 -18.38 20.57
N PRO A 143 -26.49 -17.21 21.21
CA PRO A 143 -27.83 -16.66 21.35
C PRO A 143 -28.39 -16.19 20.03
N GLU A 144 -29.72 -16.08 19.93
CA GLU A 144 -30.43 -15.68 18.69
C GLU A 144 -29.92 -14.37 18.11
N SER A 145 -29.58 -13.41 18.97
CA SER A 145 -29.03 -12.10 18.55
C SER A 145 -27.62 -12.16 17.93
N ALA A 146 -26.91 -13.27 18.13
CA ALA A 146 -25.54 -13.50 17.64
C ALA A 146 -25.47 -14.52 16.49
N LYS A 147 -26.56 -15.17 16.15
CA LYS A 147 -26.60 -16.14 15.04
C LYS A 147 -26.25 -15.49 13.71
N GLY A 148 -25.40 -16.19 12.95
CA GLY A 148 -24.94 -15.71 11.65
C GLY A 148 -23.94 -14.53 11.70
N LYS A 149 -23.46 -14.20 12.91
CA LYS A 149 -22.42 -13.18 13.11
C LYS A 149 -21.11 -13.81 13.52
N ASP A 150 -20.02 -13.18 13.13
CA ASP A 150 -18.70 -13.53 13.64
C ASP A 150 -18.63 -13.21 15.14
N LEU A 151 -17.99 -14.11 15.89
CA LEU A 151 -17.76 -13.97 17.33
C LEU A 151 -16.28 -13.73 17.60
N PHE A 152 -15.98 -13.25 18.81
CA PHE A 152 -14.63 -13.21 19.36
C PHE A 152 -14.58 -14.04 20.63
N ILE A 153 -13.56 -14.89 20.72
CA ILE A 153 -13.19 -15.58 21.97
C ILE A 153 -12.06 -14.79 22.60
N GLU A 154 -12.31 -14.30 23.82
CA GLU A 154 -11.34 -13.63 24.66
C GLU A 154 -10.97 -14.59 25.78
N LEU A 155 -9.71 -14.97 25.92
CA LEU A 155 -9.25 -15.94 26.90
C LEU A 155 -8.32 -15.34 27.96
N GLY A 156 -8.02 -14.05 27.87
CA GLY A 156 -7.01 -13.42 28.74
C GLY A 156 -5.59 -13.80 28.34
N SER A 157 -4.67 -13.78 29.29
CA SER A 157 -3.32 -14.32 29.09
C SER A 157 -3.31 -15.82 29.29
N ILE A 158 -2.47 -16.52 28.58
CA ILE A 158 -2.26 -17.96 28.66
C ILE A 158 -0.75 -18.19 28.74
N ASP A 159 -0.34 -18.95 29.72
CA ASP A 159 1.08 -19.25 29.93
C ASP A 159 1.42 -20.64 29.38
N ASP A 160 2.36 -20.80 28.42
CA ASP A 160 3.18 -19.86 27.65
C ASP A 160 2.63 -19.56 26.25
N CYS A 161 2.21 -20.62 25.55
CA CYS A 161 1.65 -20.53 24.19
C CYS A 161 0.40 -21.42 24.06
N ASP A 162 -0.44 -21.06 23.10
CA ASP A 162 -1.70 -21.77 22.90
C ASP A 162 -2.05 -22.02 21.42
N GLN A 163 -2.95 -22.96 21.22
CA GLN A 163 -3.78 -23.13 20.04
C GLN A 163 -5.23 -23.25 20.47
N THR A 164 -6.08 -22.37 19.99
CA THR A 164 -7.50 -22.31 20.33
C THR A 164 -8.36 -22.76 19.15
N PHE A 165 -9.25 -23.72 19.42
CA PHE A 165 -10.15 -24.34 18.43
C PHE A 165 -11.60 -24.04 18.78
N VAL A 166 -12.44 -23.87 17.76
CA VAL A 166 -13.90 -23.88 17.90
C VAL A 166 -14.49 -24.93 16.97
N ASN A 167 -15.25 -25.86 17.53
CA ASN A 167 -15.84 -26.97 16.80
C ASN A 167 -14.81 -27.77 15.97
N GLY A 168 -13.59 -27.93 16.49
CA GLY A 168 -12.49 -28.62 15.82
C GLY A 168 -11.70 -27.74 14.81
N HIS A 169 -12.13 -26.51 14.55
CA HIS A 169 -11.42 -25.58 13.66
C HIS A 169 -10.49 -24.69 14.48
N LEU A 170 -9.22 -24.62 14.08
CA LEU A 170 -8.24 -23.70 14.68
C LEU A 170 -8.67 -22.26 14.38
N VAL A 171 -8.91 -21.47 15.41
CA VAL A 171 -9.33 -20.07 15.28
C VAL A 171 -8.24 -19.08 15.68
N GLY A 172 -7.19 -19.55 16.35
CA GLY A 172 -6.03 -18.72 16.70
C GLY A 172 -5.06 -19.44 17.61
N GLY A 173 -3.93 -18.77 17.87
CA GLY A 173 -2.90 -19.18 18.81
C GLY A 173 -1.82 -18.13 18.91
N LEU A 174 -1.18 -18.01 20.06
CA LEU A 174 -0.05 -17.14 20.31
C LEU A 174 1.11 -17.90 20.90
N GLY A 175 2.33 -17.44 20.59
CA GLY A 175 3.55 -18.18 20.88
C GLY A 175 3.80 -19.30 19.87
N SER A 176 4.78 -20.15 20.14
CA SER A 176 5.13 -21.29 19.30
C SER A 176 5.45 -22.50 20.15
N PHE A 177 4.97 -23.67 19.73
CA PHE A 177 5.26 -24.94 20.38
C PHE A 177 6.65 -25.47 20.03
N PRO A 178 7.26 -26.35 20.86
CA PRO A 178 8.50 -27.04 20.48
C PRO A 178 8.37 -27.76 19.12
N PRO A 179 9.46 -27.84 18.28
CA PRO A 179 10.85 -27.49 18.63
C PRO A 179 11.19 -25.99 18.52
N ASN A 180 10.32 -25.17 17.94
CA ASN A 180 10.57 -23.74 17.70
C ASN A 180 9.84 -22.89 18.78
N TYR A 181 10.00 -23.26 20.04
CA TYR A 181 9.30 -22.64 21.15
C TYR A 181 9.53 -21.12 21.25
N ALA A 182 8.42 -20.40 21.45
CA ALA A 182 8.42 -18.97 21.79
C ALA A 182 7.23 -18.68 22.72
N SER A 183 7.52 -18.10 23.88
CA SER A 183 6.49 -17.73 24.85
C SER A 183 5.71 -16.48 24.44
N ALA A 184 4.43 -16.43 24.78
CA ALA A 184 3.53 -15.28 24.67
C ALA A 184 2.73 -15.07 25.97
N TRP A 185 3.27 -15.45 27.11
CA TRP A 185 2.60 -15.49 28.42
C TRP A 185 1.95 -14.17 28.85
N ASP A 186 2.51 -13.03 28.45
CA ASP A 186 2.03 -11.69 28.78
C ASP A 186 1.01 -11.12 27.78
N GLN A 187 0.70 -11.86 26.70
CA GLN A 187 -0.18 -11.37 25.64
C GLN A 187 -1.63 -11.82 25.89
N GLN A 188 -2.58 -10.90 25.58
CA GLN A 188 -4.01 -11.18 25.67
C GLN A 188 -4.48 -11.94 24.44
N ARG A 189 -5.26 -13.01 24.64
CA ARG A 189 -5.85 -13.82 23.57
C ARG A 189 -7.23 -13.28 23.23
N SER A 190 -7.38 -12.94 21.97
CA SER A 190 -8.66 -12.54 21.39
C SER A 190 -8.73 -13.03 19.94
N TYR A 191 -9.49 -14.08 19.69
CA TYR A 191 -9.53 -14.78 18.42
C TYR A 191 -10.87 -14.61 17.73
N LEU A 192 -10.86 -14.31 16.44
CA LEU A 192 -12.05 -14.25 15.60
C LEU A 192 -12.57 -15.67 15.35
N VAL A 193 -13.84 -15.89 15.62
CA VAL A 193 -14.58 -17.11 15.28
C VAL A 193 -15.57 -16.77 14.17
N PRO A 194 -15.28 -17.17 12.92
CA PRO A 194 -16.19 -16.91 11.82
C PRO A 194 -17.54 -17.59 12.03
N ALA A 195 -18.61 -16.92 11.60
CA ALA A 195 -19.97 -17.46 11.68
C ALA A 195 -20.11 -18.85 11.03
N ALA A 196 -19.33 -19.12 10.00
CA ALA A 196 -19.32 -20.41 9.28
C ALA A 196 -18.78 -21.58 10.13
N VAL A 197 -18.00 -21.30 11.17
CA VAL A 197 -17.46 -22.32 12.08
C VAL A 197 -18.45 -22.66 13.21
N LEU A 198 -19.42 -21.77 13.42
CA LEU A 198 -20.37 -21.87 14.51
C LEU A 198 -21.59 -22.73 14.15
N ASN A 199 -21.98 -23.60 15.09
CA ASN A 199 -23.25 -24.29 15.03
C ASN A 199 -24.38 -23.32 15.48
N ALA A 200 -25.17 -22.84 14.53
CA ALA A 200 -26.20 -21.84 14.79
C ALA A 200 -27.41 -22.34 15.58
N GLN A 201 -27.58 -23.67 15.73
CA GLN A 201 -28.75 -24.29 16.37
C GLN A 201 -28.38 -25.33 17.42
N GLY A 202 -27.17 -25.30 17.94
CA GLY A 202 -26.72 -26.27 18.92
C GLY A 202 -25.52 -25.78 19.72
N ASP A 203 -25.01 -26.69 20.55
CA ASP A 203 -23.81 -26.45 21.32
C ASP A 203 -22.60 -26.25 20.43
N ASN A 204 -21.76 -25.30 20.79
CA ASN A 204 -20.43 -25.09 20.25
C ASN A 204 -19.40 -25.48 21.31
N LEU A 205 -18.24 -25.94 20.85
CA LEU A 205 -17.12 -26.29 21.71
C LEU A 205 -15.98 -25.31 21.48
N VAL A 206 -15.45 -24.69 22.53
CA VAL A 206 -14.10 -24.14 22.54
C VAL A 206 -13.15 -25.14 23.16
N ALA A 207 -12.02 -25.41 22.49
CA ALA A 207 -10.95 -26.26 23.00
C ALA A 207 -9.63 -25.48 22.91
N VAL A 208 -8.86 -25.44 23.99
CA VAL A 208 -7.61 -24.69 24.08
C VAL A 208 -6.49 -25.65 24.44
N ARG A 209 -5.53 -25.80 23.51
CA ARG A 209 -4.27 -26.51 23.73
C ARG A 209 -3.25 -25.53 24.29
N VAL A 210 -2.65 -25.85 25.40
CA VAL A 210 -1.66 -25.01 26.08
C VAL A 210 -0.35 -25.79 26.23
N PHE A 211 0.77 -25.11 26.05
CA PHE A 211 2.10 -25.60 26.41
C PHE A 211 2.75 -24.59 27.33
N ASP A 212 3.28 -25.08 28.43
CA ASP A 212 4.05 -24.36 29.44
C ASP A 212 5.47 -24.93 29.50
N ALA A 213 6.45 -24.06 29.33
CA ALA A 213 7.87 -24.39 29.38
C ALA A 213 8.41 -24.42 30.82
N GLY A 214 7.69 -23.82 31.76
CA GLY A 214 8.03 -23.83 33.19
C GLY A 214 7.48 -22.62 33.93
N GLY A 215 7.08 -22.79 35.11
CA GLY A 215 6.42 -21.81 35.97
C GLY A 215 5.00 -22.20 36.32
N GLU A 216 4.10 -21.22 36.40
CA GLU A 216 2.67 -21.42 36.63
C GLU A 216 1.92 -21.44 35.33
N GLY A 217 1.40 -22.58 34.87
CA GLY A 217 0.76 -22.71 33.56
C GLY A 217 -0.77 -22.57 33.60
N GLY A 218 -1.37 -22.42 32.41
CA GLY A 218 -2.81 -22.46 32.22
C GLY A 218 -3.44 -21.17 31.71
N LEU A 219 -4.80 -21.10 31.84
CA LEU A 219 -5.59 -19.90 31.48
C LEU A 219 -5.66 -19.01 32.75
N ASN A 220 -4.55 -18.33 33.05
CA ASN A 220 -4.31 -17.69 34.34
C ASN A 220 -4.33 -16.15 34.31
N GLY A 221 -4.53 -15.53 33.15
CA GLY A 221 -4.53 -14.09 33.02
C GLY A 221 -5.67 -13.40 33.78
N PRO A 222 -5.50 -12.12 34.13
CA PRO A 222 -6.47 -11.37 34.92
C PRO A 222 -7.80 -11.09 34.22
N ALA A 223 -7.89 -11.31 32.93
CA ALA A 223 -9.10 -11.08 32.17
C ALA A 223 -10.03 -12.31 32.24
N THR A 224 -11.29 -12.06 32.49
CA THR A 224 -12.35 -13.10 32.50
C THR A 224 -12.55 -13.65 31.08
N PRO A 225 -12.38 -14.96 30.85
CA PRO A 225 -12.67 -15.56 29.55
C PRO A 225 -14.12 -15.29 29.10
N ALA A 226 -14.31 -14.89 27.86
CA ALA A 226 -15.61 -14.53 27.33
C ALA A 226 -15.75 -14.76 25.82
N ILE A 227 -16.99 -14.90 25.37
CA ILE A 227 -17.35 -14.80 23.96
C ILE A 227 -18.14 -13.52 23.76
N ARG A 228 -17.79 -12.74 22.75
CA ARG A 228 -18.54 -11.54 22.39
C ARG A 228 -18.88 -11.50 20.90
N VAL A 229 -19.99 -10.84 20.61
CA VAL A 229 -20.39 -10.43 19.27
C VAL A 229 -20.00 -8.95 19.12
N GLY A 230 -19.59 -8.59 17.97
CA GLY A 230 -19.38 -7.17 17.65
C GLY A 230 -18.16 -6.94 16.77
N PRO A 231 -17.91 -5.68 16.45
CA PRO A 231 -16.75 -5.35 15.68
C PRO A 231 -15.48 -5.74 16.42
N PHE A 232 -14.44 -5.95 15.66
CA PHE A 232 -13.11 -6.28 16.14
C PHE A 232 -12.64 -5.23 17.16
N ASP A 233 -12.12 -5.64 18.31
CA ASP A 233 -11.50 -4.68 19.21
C ASP A 233 -10.07 -4.37 18.72
N SER A 234 -9.92 -3.29 18.03
CA SER A 234 -8.64 -2.86 17.51
C SER A 234 -7.62 -2.50 18.63
N ARG A 235 -8.06 -2.33 19.88
CA ARG A 235 -7.14 -2.18 21.02
C ARG A 235 -6.33 -3.45 21.28
N ALA A 236 -6.84 -4.61 20.81
CA ALA A 236 -6.12 -5.88 20.79
C ALA A 236 -5.08 -5.98 19.65
N SER A 237 -4.96 -4.96 18.79
CA SER A 237 -3.91 -4.93 17.77
C SER A 237 -2.52 -5.02 18.40
N GLU A 238 -1.73 -5.99 17.99
CA GLU A 238 -0.35 -6.14 18.46
C GLU A 238 0.54 -4.97 17.99
N GLY A 239 0.29 -4.46 16.79
CA GLY A 239 0.97 -3.28 16.22
C GLY A 239 0.57 -1.97 16.90
N LYS A 240 -0.58 -1.93 17.58
CA LYS A 240 -1.13 -0.74 18.27
C LYS A 240 -1.07 0.51 17.38
N SER A 241 -0.63 1.61 17.94
CA SER A 241 -0.47 2.90 17.21
C SER A 241 0.48 2.81 16.02
N SER A 242 1.44 1.91 16.01
CA SER A 242 2.38 1.75 14.88
C SER A 242 1.65 1.38 13.60
N THR A 243 0.70 0.47 13.66
CA THR A 243 -0.07 0.00 12.49
C THR A 243 -1.44 0.64 12.36
N GLY A 244 -1.76 1.69 13.13
CA GLY A 244 -3.09 2.32 13.14
C GLY A 244 -4.15 1.44 13.76
N TRP A 245 -3.78 0.57 14.73
CA TRP A 245 -4.69 -0.34 15.44
C TRP A 245 -5.29 -1.44 14.57
N VAL A 246 -4.58 -1.78 13.47
CA VAL A 246 -4.99 -2.86 12.58
C VAL A 246 -4.75 -4.20 13.22
N VAL A 247 -5.59 -5.15 12.93
CA VAL A 247 -5.37 -6.54 13.29
C VAL A 247 -5.07 -7.35 12.03
N GLY A 248 -3.91 -7.97 12.03
CA GLY A 248 -3.46 -8.87 10.98
C GLY A 248 -4.11 -10.25 11.08
N GLY A 249 -3.31 -11.23 11.44
CA GLY A 249 -3.69 -12.64 11.53
C GLY A 249 -3.47 -13.41 10.23
N THR A 250 -4.02 -14.62 10.17
CA THR A 250 -3.93 -15.50 8.99
C THR A 250 -5.17 -15.35 8.13
N GLY A 251 -5.00 -15.43 6.81
CA GLY A 251 -6.10 -15.47 5.84
C GLY A 251 -5.79 -16.43 4.69
N TRP A 252 -6.83 -17.05 4.17
CA TRP A 252 -6.75 -17.98 3.06
C TRP A 252 -7.48 -17.44 1.85
N TYR A 253 -6.86 -17.60 0.68
CA TYR A 253 -7.45 -17.35 -0.64
C TYR A 253 -7.45 -18.62 -1.46
N ARG A 254 -8.56 -18.91 -2.14
CA ARG A 254 -8.67 -20.07 -3.02
C ARG A 254 -9.30 -19.67 -4.34
N LYS A 255 -8.77 -20.18 -5.45
CA LYS A 255 -9.33 -19.91 -6.77
C LYS A 255 -9.31 -21.15 -7.65
N ARG A 256 -10.47 -21.51 -8.20
CA ARG A 256 -10.60 -22.60 -9.17
C ARG A 256 -10.49 -22.05 -10.58
N PHE A 257 -9.69 -22.72 -11.41
CA PHE A 257 -9.47 -22.28 -12.80
C PHE A 257 -9.11 -23.47 -13.69
N ALA A 258 -9.29 -23.27 -15.00
CA ALA A 258 -8.83 -24.20 -16.01
C ALA A 258 -7.71 -23.55 -16.85
N VAL A 259 -6.85 -24.37 -17.37
CA VAL A 259 -5.84 -23.97 -18.36
C VAL A 259 -6.14 -24.66 -19.69
N GLU A 260 -5.71 -24.03 -20.79
CA GLU A 260 -5.79 -24.70 -22.09
C GLU A 260 -4.94 -25.97 -22.07
N PRO A 261 -5.46 -27.13 -22.50
CA PRO A 261 -4.73 -28.40 -22.44
C PRO A 261 -3.38 -28.36 -23.19
N THR A 262 -3.27 -27.49 -24.17
CA THR A 262 -2.09 -27.32 -25.03
C THR A 262 -1.09 -26.26 -24.48
N ALA A 263 -1.40 -25.60 -23.36
CA ALA A 263 -0.48 -24.68 -22.72
C ALA A 263 0.79 -25.41 -22.27
N GLN A 264 1.96 -25.01 -22.78
CA GLN A 264 3.21 -25.70 -22.48
C GLN A 264 3.75 -25.34 -21.08
N ARG A 265 3.80 -24.04 -20.77
CA ARG A 265 4.22 -23.49 -19.48
C ARG A 265 3.19 -22.50 -18.93
N VAL A 266 2.93 -22.56 -17.65
CA VAL A 266 1.98 -21.68 -16.95
C VAL A 266 2.65 -21.14 -15.68
N GLU A 267 2.62 -19.83 -15.50
CA GLU A 267 3.21 -19.12 -14.37
C GLU A 267 2.18 -18.22 -13.71
N ALA A 268 2.13 -18.23 -12.38
CA ALA A 268 1.43 -17.23 -11.60
C ALA A 268 2.40 -16.12 -11.18
N ILE A 269 2.00 -14.87 -11.37
CA ILE A 269 2.77 -13.70 -10.98
C ILE A 269 1.96 -12.96 -9.92
N PHE A 270 2.51 -12.83 -8.73
CA PHE A 270 1.95 -12.04 -7.63
C PHE A 270 2.73 -10.73 -7.51
N GLU A 271 2.05 -9.61 -7.63
CA GLU A 271 2.70 -8.31 -7.50
C GLU A 271 3.01 -7.92 -6.05
N GLY A 272 2.28 -8.51 -5.09
CA GLY A 272 2.51 -8.32 -3.66
C GLY A 272 1.46 -9.00 -2.80
N ILE A 273 1.90 -9.69 -1.76
CA ILE A 273 1.06 -10.34 -0.74
C ILE A 273 1.66 -10.00 0.62
N TYR A 274 0.92 -9.29 1.46
CA TYR A 274 1.44 -8.95 2.78
C TYR A 274 0.79 -9.86 3.84
N MET A 275 1.60 -10.71 4.53
CA MET A 275 2.98 -11.12 4.24
C MET A 275 3.12 -12.63 4.48
N ASP A 276 4.35 -13.17 4.36
CA ASP A 276 4.68 -14.57 4.65
C ASP A 276 3.69 -15.55 4.00
N ALA A 277 3.63 -15.48 2.66
CA ALA A 277 2.66 -16.19 1.86
C ALA A 277 3.15 -17.59 1.50
N ASP A 278 2.33 -18.60 1.69
CA ASP A 278 2.50 -19.93 1.12
C ASP A 278 1.50 -20.18 -0.01
N VAL A 279 1.93 -20.86 -1.06
CA VAL A 279 1.10 -21.13 -2.25
C VAL A 279 1.07 -22.61 -2.58
N TRP A 280 -0.12 -23.14 -2.80
CA TRP A 280 -0.35 -24.53 -3.23
C TRP A 280 -1.14 -24.57 -4.54
N LEU A 281 -0.84 -25.56 -5.37
CA LEU A 281 -1.68 -25.92 -6.51
C LEU A 281 -2.15 -27.38 -6.38
N ASN A 282 -3.45 -27.59 -6.37
CA ASN A 282 -4.07 -28.91 -6.25
C ASN A 282 -3.63 -29.68 -4.98
N GLY A 283 -3.34 -28.98 -3.87
CA GLY A 283 -2.85 -29.55 -2.61
C GLY A 283 -1.35 -29.77 -2.53
N GLN A 284 -0.61 -29.48 -3.59
CA GLN A 284 0.86 -29.59 -3.62
C GLN A 284 1.46 -28.20 -3.39
N HIS A 285 2.41 -28.09 -2.46
CA HIS A 285 3.10 -26.83 -2.16
C HIS A 285 3.98 -26.43 -3.36
N VAL A 286 3.73 -25.23 -3.88
CA VAL A 286 4.43 -24.66 -5.04
C VAL A 286 5.60 -23.78 -4.60
N GLY A 287 5.42 -23.03 -3.52
CA GLY A 287 6.44 -22.15 -3.00
C GLY A 287 5.90 -21.20 -1.94
N ASN A 288 6.82 -20.43 -1.34
CA ASN A 288 6.52 -19.39 -0.38
C ASN A 288 7.22 -18.07 -0.73
N HIS A 289 6.77 -16.96 -0.15
CA HIS A 289 7.42 -15.66 -0.27
C HIS A 289 7.14 -14.84 0.99
N PRO A 290 8.18 -14.50 1.80
CA PRO A 290 7.97 -13.84 3.09
C PRO A 290 7.88 -12.31 3.02
N TYR A 291 8.57 -11.64 2.08
CA TYR A 291 8.58 -10.18 2.01
C TYR A 291 7.34 -9.64 1.29
N GLY A 292 6.48 -8.95 2.03
CA GLY A 292 5.17 -8.54 1.54
C GLY A 292 5.16 -7.52 0.41
N TYR A 293 6.29 -6.88 0.09
CA TYR A 293 6.34 -5.73 -0.81
C TYR A 293 6.96 -6.00 -2.18
N THR A 294 7.66 -7.11 -2.35
CA THR A 294 8.23 -7.51 -3.64
C THR A 294 7.31 -8.44 -4.41
N SER A 295 7.41 -8.39 -5.72
CA SER A 295 6.68 -9.30 -6.62
C SER A 295 7.41 -10.62 -6.76
N PHE A 296 6.68 -11.71 -6.96
CA PHE A 296 7.26 -13.03 -7.18
C PHE A 296 6.49 -13.85 -8.20
N CYS A 297 7.17 -14.83 -8.79
CA CYS A 297 6.65 -15.67 -9.85
C CYS A 297 6.77 -17.13 -9.47
N LEU A 298 5.71 -17.92 -9.71
CA LEU A 298 5.69 -19.35 -9.41
C LEU A 298 5.34 -20.13 -10.67
N ASP A 299 6.19 -21.10 -11.02
CA ASP A 299 5.90 -22.03 -12.12
C ASP A 299 4.88 -23.09 -11.68
N LEU A 300 3.68 -22.98 -12.21
CA LEU A 300 2.58 -23.89 -11.93
C LEU A 300 2.63 -25.17 -12.77
N THR A 301 3.45 -25.20 -13.82
CA THR A 301 3.45 -26.24 -14.86
C THR A 301 3.54 -27.67 -14.31
N PRO A 302 4.43 -27.96 -13.33
CA PRO A 302 4.59 -29.33 -12.80
C PRO A 302 3.38 -29.85 -12.01
N PHE A 303 2.54 -28.93 -11.52
CA PHE A 303 1.44 -29.23 -10.60
C PHE A 303 0.05 -29.18 -11.25
N LEU A 304 -0.01 -28.85 -12.56
CA LEU A 304 -1.26 -28.65 -13.30
C LEU A 304 -1.97 -29.97 -13.62
N ASP A 305 -3.27 -29.99 -13.36
CA ASP A 305 -4.21 -30.90 -14.02
C ASP A 305 -4.65 -30.25 -15.34
N ARG A 306 -4.19 -30.82 -16.45
CA ARG A 306 -4.47 -30.28 -17.81
C ARG A 306 -5.84 -30.68 -18.36
N GLN A 307 -6.53 -31.63 -17.70
CA GLN A 307 -7.84 -32.13 -18.13
C GLN A 307 -8.98 -31.71 -17.21
N GLY A 308 -8.65 -31.18 -16.03
CA GLY A 308 -9.60 -30.79 -15.00
C GLY A 308 -9.46 -29.35 -14.51
N ALA A 309 -10.30 -29.01 -13.54
CA ALA A 309 -10.18 -27.74 -12.84
C ALA A 309 -9.04 -27.78 -11.85
N ASN A 310 -8.15 -26.80 -11.90
CA ASN A 310 -7.10 -26.59 -10.91
C ASN A 310 -7.62 -25.74 -9.75
N CYS A 311 -7.02 -25.90 -8.57
CA CYS A 311 -7.29 -25.06 -7.40
C CYS A 311 -5.98 -24.47 -6.89
N LEU A 312 -5.83 -23.15 -7.00
CA LEU A 312 -4.75 -22.39 -6.41
C LEU A 312 -5.20 -21.96 -5.01
N ALA A 313 -4.42 -22.29 -3.98
CA ALA A 313 -4.65 -21.88 -2.61
C ALA A 313 -3.47 -21.05 -2.12
N VAL A 314 -3.74 -19.96 -1.40
CA VAL A 314 -2.74 -19.04 -0.86
C VAL A 314 -3.07 -18.79 0.61
N ARG A 315 -2.14 -19.10 1.50
CA ARG A 315 -2.19 -18.70 2.91
C ARG A 315 -1.33 -17.47 3.11
N VAL A 316 -1.85 -16.50 3.83
CA VAL A 316 -1.16 -15.24 4.13
C VAL A 316 -1.12 -15.06 5.63
N ARG A 317 0.05 -14.78 6.22
CA ARG A 317 0.25 -14.59 7.66
C ARG A 317 0.78 -13.19 7.95
N ASN A 318 -0.09 -12.30 8.38
CA ASN A 318 0.27 -10.99 8.90
C ASN A 318 0.10 -11.00 10.42
N GLU A 319 1.07 -11.56 11.12
CA GLU A 319 1.00 -11.84 12.55
C GLU A 319 2.07 -11.07 13.32
N GLY A 320 1.77 -10.74 14.56
CA GLY A 320 2.68 -10.08 15.45
C GLY A 320 2.94 -8.60 15.14
N ARG A 321 3.96 -8.06 15.78
CA ARG A 321 4.45 -6.70 15.53
C ARG A 321 5.49 -6.72 14.42
N ASN A 322 5.04 -6.65 13.18
CA ASN A 322 5.89 -6.83 12.00
C ASN A 322 6.08 -5.57 11.15
N SER A 323 5.41 -4.45 11.51
CA SER A 323 5.51 -3.19 10.78
C SER A 323 5.47 -1.99 11.72
N ARG A 324 6.05 -0.85 11.30
CA ARG A 324 5.96 0.45 11.97
C ARG A 324 4.83 1.32 11.45
N TRP A 325 4.25 0.98 10.31
CA TRP A 325 3.13 1.68 9.66
C TRP A 325 2.05 0.68 9.25
N TYR A 326 0.93 1.16 8.75
CA TYR A 326 -0.11 0.32 8.19
C TYR A 326 0.40 -0.46 6.98
N SER A 327 0.46 -1.77 7.09
CA SER A 327 0.92 -2.64 6.00
C SER A 327 -0.20 -3.18 5.13
N GLY A 328 -1.44 -3.21 5.65
CA GLY A 328 -2.52 -3.99 5.08
C GLY A 328 -2.32 -5.50 5.27
N SER A 329 -3.24 -6.30 4.76
CA SER A 329 -3.16 -7.76 4.84
C SER A 329 -3.83 -8.41 3.62
N GLY A 330 -3.17 -9.37 3.02
CA GLY A 330 -3.73 -10.16 1.93
C GLY A 330 -3.04 -10.01 0.59
N ILE A 331 -3.70 -10.44 -0.48
CA ILE A 331 -3.25 -10.24 -1.85
C ILE A 331 -3.64 -8.80 -2.25
N TYR A 332 -2.84 -7.84 -1.81
CA TYR A 332 -3.18 -6.42 -1.89
C TYR A 332 -2.75 -5.74 -3.19
N ARG A 333 -2.06 -6.48 -4.09
CA ARG A 333 -1.71 -6.10 -5.46
C ARG A 333 -2.29 -7.10 -6.45
N HIS A 334 -2.08 -6.87 -7.76
CA HIS A 334 -2.61 -7.73 -8.81
C HIS A 334 -1.99 -9.11 -8.84
N VAL A 335 -2.77 -10.05 -9.38
CA VAL A 335 -2.33 -11.41 -9.73
C VAL A 335 -2.50 -11.61 -11.23
N TRP A 336 -1.48 -12.18 -11.88
CA TRP A 336 -1.48 -12.49 -13.30
C TRP A 336 -1.23 -13.95 -13.55
N LEU A 337 -1.86 -14.50 -14.59
CA LEU A 337 -1.55 -15.82 -15.12
C LEU A 337 -0.92 -15.66 -16.49
N ARG A 338 0.30 -16.19 -16.63
CA ARG A 338 1.08 -16.14 -17.88
C ARG A 338 1.24 -17.52 -18.48
N THR A 339 1.03 -17.64 -19.81
CA THR A 339 1.31 -18.86 -20.57
C THR A 339 2.37 -18.60 -21.62
N THR A 340 3.32 -19.54 -21.78
CA THR A 340 4.40 -19.45 -22.76
C THR A 340 4.66 -20.81 -23.41
N GLY A 341 5.51 -20.85 -24.45
CA GLY A 341 6.16 -22.08 -24.87
C GLY A 341 7.26 -22.52 -23.92
N LEU A 342 7.94 -23.62 -24.24
CA LEU A 342 9.06 -24.12 -23.45
C LEU A 342 10.32 -23.26 -23.60
N VAL A 343 10.49 -22.54 -24.72
CA VAL A 343 11.50 -21.50 -24.89
C VAL A 343 10.82 -20.14 -24.70
N TYR A 344 11.23 -19.40 -23.70
CA TYR A 344 10.54 -18.20 -23.27
C TYR A 344 11.49 -17.15 -22.68
N ILE A 345 11.00 -15.91 -22.59
CA ILE A 345 11.65 -14.83 -21.84
C ILE A 345 11.15 -14.92 -20.40
N PRO A 346 11.99 -15.15 -19.39
CA PRO A 346 11.57 -15.10 -17.99
C PRO A 346 10.84 -13.80 -17.66
N THR A 347 9.94 -13.83 -16.70
CA THR A 347 9.29 -12.61 -16.22
C THR A 347 10.37 -11.62 -15.78
N TRP A 348 10.27 -10.34 -16.25
CA TRP A 348 11.28 -9.26 -16.16
C TRP A 348 12.60 -9.54 -16.90
N GLY A 349 12.66 -10.52 -17.82
CA GLY A 349 13.85 -10.90 -18.58
C GLY A 349 14.17 -10.01 -19.79
N LEU A 350 13.38 -8.95 -20.06
CA LEU A 350 13.71 -7.93 -21.06
C LEU A 350 14.17 -6.66 -20.36
N PHE A 351 15.45 -6.33 -20.47
CA PHE A 351 16.03 -5.07 -19.99
C PHE A 351 16.36 -4.15 -21.15
N VAL A 352 15.86 -2.92 -21.13
CA VAL A 352 16.07 -1.91 -22.16
C VAL A 352 16.90 -0.77 -21.61
N THR A 353 18.06 -0.52 -22.24
CA THR A 353 18.95 0.58 -21.88
C THR A 353 19.18 1.55 -23.03
N THR A 354 19.57 2.78 -22.72
CA THR A 354 19.87 3.84 -23.70
C THR A 354 21.27 4.41 -23.47
N PRO A 355 22.34 3.64 -23.79
CA PRO A 355 23.71 3.99 -23.42
C PRO A 355 24.25 5.21 -24.18
N GLN A 356 23.68 5.54 -25.32
CA GLN A 356 24.05 6.71 -26.10
C GLN A 356 22.79 7.45 -26.50
N VAL A 357 22.69 8.69 -26.06
CA VAL A 357 21.53 9.56 -26.31
C VAL A 357 21.99 10.93 -26.75
N SER A 358 21.45 11.38 -27.88
CA SER A 358 21.55 12.75 -28.37
C SER A 358 20.21 13.23 -28.94
N LYS A 359 20.09 14.48 -29.32
CA LYS A 359 18.90 15.00 -29.99
C LYS A 359 18.65 14.38 -31.38
N ASP A 360 19.73 13.90 -32.04
CA ASP A 360 19.66 13.35 -33.39
C ASP A 360 19.54 11.83 -33.42
N LEU A 361 20.14 11.14 -32.45
CA LEU A 361 20.22 9.69 -32.44
C LEU A 361 20.26 9.15 -31.01
N ALA A 362 19.51 8.05 -30.75
CA ALA A 362 19.68 7.22 -29.56
C ALA A 362 19.99 5.78 -29.97
N LEU A 363 20.95 5.19 -29.25
CA LEU A 363 21.16 3.74 -29.26
C LEU A 363 20.29 3.14 -28.13
N VAL A 364 19.35 2.28 -28.52
CA VAL A 364 18.53 1.49 -27.60
C VAL A 364 19.00 0.06 -27.63
N VAL A 365 19.38 -0.48 -26.50
CA VAL A 365 19.90 -1.84 -26.35
C VAL A 365 18.88 -2.68 -25.58
N GLY A 366 18.32 -3.70 -26.24
CA GLY A 366 17.55 -4.75 -25.59
C GLY A 366 18.45 -5.90 -25.16
N GLN A 367 18.52 -6.16 -23.85
CA GLN A 367 19.07 -7.37 -23.28
C GLN A 367 17.91 -8.32 -22.98
N ILE A 368 17.86 -9.47 -23.64
CA ILE A 368 16.77 -10.42 -23.60
C ILE A 368 17.28 -11.74 -23.05
N GLU A 369 16.82 -12.08 -21.85
CA GLU A 369 17.07 -13.40 -21.27
C GLU A 369 16.14 -14.42 -21.95
N LEU A 370 16.68 -15.56 -22.38
CA LEU A 370 15.91 -16.68 -22.90
C LEU A 370 16.16 -17.90 -22.05
N ALA A 371 15.09 -18.53 -21.61
CA ALA A 371 15.13 -19.81 -20.90
C ALA A 371 14.58 -20.91 -21.81
N ASN A 372 15.18 -22.10 -21.72
CA ASN A 372 14.70 -23.31 -22.39
C ASN A 372 14.33 -24.35 -21.33
N ALA A 373 13.04 -24.56 -21.11
CA ALA A 373 12.50 -25.58 -20.22
C ALA A 373 12.31 -26.95 -20.89
N ASP A 374 12.70 -27.08 -22.16
CA ASP A 374 12.67 -28.37 -22.87
C ASP A 374 13.89 -29.22 -22.45
N ASN A 375 13.79 -30.54 -22.65
CA ASN A 375 14.85 -31.49 -22.44
C ASN A 375 15.86 -31.60 -23.63
N THR A 376 15.60 -30.81 -24.69
CA THR A 376 16.45 -30.72 -25.89
C THR A 376 16.88 -29.27 -26.11
N GLN A 377 18.04 -29.09 -26.77
CA GLN A 377 18.46 -27.76 -27.20
C GLN A 377 17.49 -27.18 -28.24
N ALA A 378 17.31 -25.88 -28.20
CA ALA A 378 16.40 -25.18 -29.12
C ALA A 378 17.11 -24.01 -29.83
N ALA A 379 16.97 -23.95 -31.16
CA ALA A 379 17.37 -22.78 -31.93
C ALA A 379 16.23 -21.77 -31.92
N ALA A 380 16.47 -20.63 -31.31
CA ALA A 380 15.48 -19.55 -31.20
C ALA A 380 15.90 -18.31 -32.01
N THR A 381 14.91 -17.65 -32.59
CA THR A 381 15.03 -16.33 -33.17
C THR A 381 14.25 -15.35 -32.31
N VAL A 382 14.87 -14.22 -31.93
CA VAL A 382 14.18 -13.12 -31.25
C VAL A 382 14.07 -11.93 -32.15
N GLU A 383 12.88 -11.39 -32.27
CA GLU A 383 12.59 -10.11 -32.95
C GLU A 383 12.20 -9.07 -31.92
N LEU A 384 12.94 -7.95 -31.88
CA LEU A 384 12.64 -6.81 -31.02
C LEU A 384 12.09 -5.67 -31.86
N ALA A 385 10.87 -5.22 -31.57
CA ALA A 385 10.24 -4.05 -32.17
C ALA A 385 10.07 -2.94 -31.14
N ILE A 386 10.46 -1.70 -31.51
CA ILE A 386 10.31 -0.52 -30.66
C ILE A 386 9.30 0.40 -31.30
N SER A 387 8.29 0.79 -30.53
CA SER A 387 7.30 1.79 -30.92
C SER A 387 7.47 3.09 -30.17
N ASP A 388 7.25 4.21 -30.86
CA ASP A 388 7.28 5.56 -30.28
C ASP A 388 6.01 5.85 -29.43
N PRO A 389 5.93 7.01 -28.73
CA PRO A 389 4.76 7.37 -27.94
C PRO A 389 3.45 7.47 -28.73
N ALA A 390 3.52 7.61 -30.06
CA ALA A 390 2.36 7.60 -30.94
C ALA A 390 1.98 6.19 -31.42
N GLY A 391 2.67 5.15 -30.95
CA GLY A 391 2.43 3.74 -31.30
C GLY A 391 3.03 3.30 -32.65
N ARG A 392 3.83 4.15 -33.32
CA ARG A 392 4.46 3.81 -34.59
C ARG A 392 5.75 3.03 -34.33
N THR A 393 5.95 1.92 -35.04
CA THR A 393 7.23 1.20 -34.99
C THR A 393 8.35 2.06 -35.59
N VAL A 394 9.34 2.40 -34.78
CA VAL A 394 10.47 3.28 -35.17
C VAL A 394 11.80 2.54 -35.30
N ALA A 395 11.92 1.34 -34.74
CA ALA A 395 13.08 0.49 -34.91
C ALA A 395 12.73 -0.99 -34.77
N LYS A 396 13.50 -1.84 -35.41
CA LYS A 396 13.45 -3.30 -35.29
C LYS A 396 14.86 -3.88 -35.27
N GLY A 397 15.01 -4.95 -34.50
CA GLY A 397 16.24 -5.74 -34.48
C GLY A 397 15.93 -7.22 -34.42
N ARG A 398 16.88 -8.07 -34.77
CA ARG A 398 16.75 -9.53 -34.78
C ARG A 398 18.05 -10.17 -34.35
N ALA A 399 17.96 -11.21 -33.53
CA ALA A 399 19.10 -12.03 -33.16
C ALA A 399 18.68 -13.52 -33.11
N GLN A 400 19.68 -14.41 -33.16
CA GLN A 400 19.48 -15.87 -33.08
C GLN A 400 20.43 -16.45 -32.07
N ALA A 401 19.96 -17.45 -31.32
CA ALA A 401 20.77 -18.23 -30.41
C ALA A 401 20.30 -19.68 -30.35
N THR A 402 21.20 -20.56 -29.97
CA THR A 402 20.90 -21.95 -29.60
C THR A 402 20.96 -22.02 -28.08
N ILE A 403 19.81 -22.34 -27.44
CA ILE A 403 19.69 -22.42 -25.99
C ILE A 403 19.75 -23.88 -25.57
N PRO A 404 20.74 -24.31 -24.80
CA PRO A 404 20.85 -25.71 -24.31
C PRO A 404 19.62 -26.07 -23.46
N ALA A 405 19.34 -27.38 -23.37
CA ALA A 405 18.28 -27.91 -22.51
C ALA A 405 18.44 -27.48 -21.05
N GLY A 406 17.39 -26.96 -20.43
CA GLY A 406 17.36 -26.51 -19.05
C GLY A 406 18.28 -25.30 -18.72
N ARG A 407 18.74 -24.56 -19.75
CA ARG A 407 19.64 -23.40 -19.57
C ARG A 407 18.98 -22.09 -19.96
N GLN A 408 19.65 -21.02 -19.55
CA GLN A 408 19.32 -19.64 -19.91
C GLN A 408 20.48 -19.00 -20.66
N GLU A 409 20.15 -18.14 -21.61
CA GLU A 409 21.09 -17.35 -22.40
C GLU A 409 20.64 -15.90 -22.50
N VAL A 410 21.56 -14.95 -22.55
CA VAL A 410 21.25 -13.53 -22.70
C VAL A 410 21.61 -13.09 -24.11
N MET A 411 20.62 -12.57 -24.83
CA MET A 411 20.79 -11.99 -26.16
C MET A 411 20.80 -10.47 -26.08
N ARG A 412 21.63 -9.86 -26.92
CA ARG A 412 21.69 -8.41 -27.11
C ARG A 412 21.19 -8.05 -28.49
N ILE A 413 20.27 -7.06 -28.56
CA ILE A 413 19.78 -6.48 -29.81
C ILE A 413 19.91 -4.95 -29.74
N ASP A 414 20.69 -4.40 -30.65
CA ASP A 414 20.92 -2.96 -30.76
C ASP A 414 19.96 -2.34 -31.78
N CYS A 415 19.29 -1.28 -31.40
CA CYS A 415 18.32 -0.53 -32.21
C CYS A 415 18.68 0.96 -32.20
N HIS A 416 18.66 1.60 -33.38
CA HIS A 416 18.95 3.04 -33.50
C HIS A 416 17.66 3.79 -33.74
N ILE A 417 17.39 4.84 -32.97
CA ILE A 417 16.22 5.71 -33.12
C ILE A 417 16.69 7.10 -33.50
N LYS A 418 16.30 7.54 -34.71
CA LYS A 418 16.60 8.90 -35.21
C LYS A 418 15.64 9.92 -34.58
N ARG A 419 16.19 11.04 -34.12
CA ARG A 419 15.47 12.16 -33.49
C ARG A 419 14.53 11.66 -32.40
N PRO A 420 15.06 11.00 -31.33
CA PRO A 420 14.26 10.46 -30.29
C PRO A 420 13.52 11.54 -29.51
N GLN A 421 12.31 11.21 -29.03
CA GLN A 421 11.63 12.01 -28.01
C GLN A 421 12.18 11.59 -26.65
N LEU A 422 12.89 12.50 -25.98
CA LEU A 422 13.50 12.20 -24.70
C LEU A 422 12.44 12.23 -23.59
N TRP A 423 12.55 11.29 -22.66
CA TRP A 423 11.73 11.28 -21.45
C TRP A 423 12.34 12.25 -20.42
N GLY A 424 11.47 13.02 -19.76
CA GLY A 424 11.85 13.91 -18.66
C GLY A 424 10.62 14.41 -17.90
N PRO A 425 10.79 15.07 -16.75
CA PRO A 425 9.67 15.51 -15.89
C PRO A 425 8.65 16.41 -16.58
N SER A 426 9.08 17.20 -17.56
CA SER A 426 8.21 18.10 -18.35
C SER A 426 7.75 17.51 -19.68
N SER A 427 8.35 16.41 -20.14
CA SER A 427 8.01 15.74 -21.40
C SER A 427 8.14 14.22 -21.27
N PRO A 428 7.18 13.55 -20.61
CA PRO A 428 7.26 12.12 -20.29
C PRO A 428 6.95 11.23 -21.49
N ALA A 429 7.88 11.15 -22.45
CA ALA A 429 7.74 10.35 -23.67
C ALA A 429 8.02 8.87 -23.41
N ILE A 430 6.99 8.04 -23.47
CA ILE A 430 7.07 6.60 -23.21
C ILE A 430 7.09 5.81 -24.51
N TYR A 431 8.13 5.00 -24.70
CA TYR A 431 8.30 4.02 -25.75
C TYR A 431 7.84 2.65 -25.30
N LYS A 432 7.57 1.76 -26.23
CA LYS A 432 7.24 0.37 -26.00
C LYS A 432 8.22 -0.54 -26.73
N ALA A 433 8.79 -1.49 -26.03
CA ALA A 433 9.60 -2.58 -26.59
C ALA A 433 8.82 -3.89 -26.54
N VAL A 434 8.75 -4.60 -27.66
CA VAL A 434 8.09 -5.90 -27.79
C VAL A 434 9.11 -6.90 -28.34
N ALA A 435 9.45 -7.91 -27.53
CA ALA A 435 10.27 -9.04 -27.96
C ALA A 435 9.39 -10.24 -28.28
N GLN A 436 9.58 -10.85 -29.44
CA GLN A 436 8.89 -12.04 -29.88
C GLN A 436 9.89 -13.17 -30.10
N VAL A 437 9.63 -14.33 -29.52
CA VAL A 437 10.50 -15.52 -29.61
C VAL A 437 9.89 -16.54 -30.56
N PHE A 438 10.69 -16.96 -31.54
CA PHE A 438 10.31 -17.97 -32.51
C PHE A 438 11.23 -19.19 -32.40
N VAL A 439 10.61 -20.38 -32.40
CA VAL A 439 11.32 -21.67 -32.52
C VAL A 439 10.73 -22.40 -33.73
N SER A 440 11.60 -22.83 -34.63
CA SER A 440 11.19 -23.46 -35.92
C SER A 440 10.13 -22.64 -36.68
N GLY A 441 10.26 -21.29 -36.65
CA GLY A 441 9.33 -20.35 -37.33
C GLY A 441 7.99 -20.13 -36.62
N ARG A 442 7.72 -20.78 -35.47
CA ARG A 442 6.50 -20.61 -34.67
C ARG A 442 6.73 -19.64 -33.53
N LEU A 443 5.82 -18.71 -33.31
CA LEU A 443 5.83 -17.84 -32.13
C LEU A 443 5.57 -18.67 -30.87
N VAL A 444 6.53 -18.69 -29.94
CA VAL A 444 6.47 -19.45 -28.69
C VAL A 444 6.38 -18.57 -27.47
N ASP A 445 6.84 -17.31 -27.53
CA ASP A 445 6.66 -16.33 -26.48
C ASP A 445 6.64 -14.90 -27.03
N ARG A 446 5.98 -14.02 -26.29
CA ARG A 446 5.94 -12.59 -26.55
C ARG A 446 6.03 -11.84 -25.23
N TYR A 447 7.00 -10.95 -25.11
CA TYR A 447 7.20 -10.13 -23.93
C TYR A 447 7.21 -8.64 -24.31
N GLN A 448 6.61 -7.78 -23.48
CA GLN A 448 6.62 -6.35 -23.73
C GLN A 448 6.93 -5.57 -22.46
N THR A 449 7.58 -4.40 -22.63
CA THR A 449 7.82 -3.45 -21.56
C THR A 449 7.73 -2.03 -22.08
N SER A 450 7.42 -1.09 -21.20
CA SER A 450 7.54 0.34 -21.46
C SER A 450 8.96 0.79 -21.08
N PHE A 451 9.47 1.87 -21.70
CA PHE A 451 10.73 2.50 -21.31
C PHE A 451 10.77 3.96 -21.79
N GLY A 452 11.69 4.74 -21.26
CA GLY A 452 11.96 6.10 -21.72
C GLY A 452 13.40 6.26 -22.20
N ILE A 453 13.63 7.09 -23.18
CA ILE A 453 14.98 7.42 -23.67
C ILE A 453 15.48 8.64 -22.89
N ARG A 454 16.48 8.44 -22.04
CA ARG A 454 17.02 9.48 -21.17
C ARG A 454 18.44 9.17 -20.71
N THR A 455 19.12 10.19 -20.17
CA THR A 455 20.36 10.04 -19.40
C THR A 455 20.15 10.53 -17.97
N ILE A 456 20.84 9.91 -17.02
CA ILE A 456 20.94 10.33 -15.61
C ILE A 456 22.43 10.47 -15.29
N GLN A 457 22.79 11.58 -14.64
CA GLN A 457 24.14 11.80 -14.13
C GLN A 457 24.04 12.52 -12.79
N VAL A 458 24.91 12.15 -11.84
CA VAL A 458 25.06 12.84 -10.56
C VAL A 458 26.50 13.31 -10.42
N ASP A 459 26.68 14.55 -10.01
CA ASP A 459 27.99 15.20 -9.93
C ASP A 459 27.98 16.23 -8.79
N ALA A 460 29.03 16.27 -7.98
CA ALA A 460 29.08 17.18 -6.83
C ALA A 460 29.14 18.67 -7.23
N GLN A 461 29.56 18.99 -8.44
CA GLN A 461 29.66 20.38 -8.94
C GLN A 461 28.46 20.80 -9.79
N LYS A 462 27.78 19.83 -10.44
CA LYS A 462 26.68 20.07 -11.38
C LYS A 462 25.32 19.63 -10.85
N GLY A 463 25.29 18.86 -9.78
CA GLY A 463 24.05 18.29 -9.23
C GLY A 463 23.56 17.05 -9.98
N LEU A 464 22.25 16.85 -9.94
CA LEU A 464 21.55 15.82 -10.73
C LEU A 464 21.26 16.38 -12.12
N LEU A 465 21.66 15.65 -13.14
CA LEU A 465 21.36 15.99 -14.53
C LEU A 465 20.46 14.94 -15.17
N ILE A 466 19.34 15.37 -15.75
CA ILE A 466 18.48 14.55 -16.61
C ILE A 466 18.60 15.10 -18.04
N ASN A 467 19.07 14.26 -18.97
CA ASN A 467 19.36 14.66 -20.35
C ASN A 467 20.34 15.85 -20.47
N GLY A 468 21.28 15.95 -19.52
CA GLY A 468 22.25 17.01 -19.44
C GLY A 468 21.75 18.32 -18.82
N GLU A 469 20.46 18.40 -18.45
CA GLU A 469 19.87 19.60 -17.81
C GLU A 469 19.80 19.37 -16.29
N PRO A 470 20.14 20.38 -15.47
CA PRO A 470 20.08 20.26 -14.02
C PRO A 470 18.63 20.18 -13.51
N VAL A 471 18.42 19.32 -12.52
CA VAL A 471 17.12 19.11 -11.89
C VAL A 471 17.31 19.04 -10.37
N GLU A 472 16.65 19.93 -9.64
CA GLU A 472 16.52 19.83 -8.19
C GLU A 472 15.30 18.98 -7.84
N LEU A 473 15.49 18.01 -6.91
CA LEU A 473 14.42 17.13 -6.47
C LEU A 473 13.54 17.84 -5.43
N ARG A 474 12.32 18.18 -5.82
CA ARG A 474 11.24 18.65 -4.96
C ARG A 474 10.43 17.44 -4.50
N GLY A 475 10.95 16.77 -3.48
CA GLY A 475 10.54 15.44 -3.08
C GLY A 475 9.57 15.37 -1.92
N GLY A 476 8.80 14.29 -1.89
CA GLY A 476 8.00 13.86 -0.74
C GLY A 476 8.06 12.34 -0.56
N CYS A 477 8.17 11.91 0.69
CA CYS A 477 8.06 10.49 1.04
C CYS A 477 6.62 10.03 0.98
N MET A 478 6.37 8.81 0.53
CA MET A 478 5.01 8.24 0.46
C MET A 478 5.02 6.77 0.87
N HIS A 479 4.15 6.40 1.80
CA HIS A 479 3.81 5.01 2.06
C HIS A 479 2.93 4.43 0.96
N HIS A 480 2.77 3.11 0.96
CA HIS A 480 2.06 2.38 -0.10
C HIS A 480 0.54 2.36 0.05
N ASP A 481 -0.02 2.76 1.21
CA ASP A 481 -1.46 2.75 1.42
C ASP A 481 -2.19 3.81 0.57
N ASN A 482 -3.42 3.49 0.22
CA ASN A 482 -4.35 4.32 -0.55
C ASN A 482 -5.42 4.98 0.35
N GLY A 483 -5.01 5.41 1.57
CA GLY A 483 -5.89 6.04 2.55
C GLY A 483 -7.08 5.14 2.93
N ILE A 484 -8.30 5.60 2.71
CA ILE A 484 -9.54 4.86 3.08
C ILE A 484 -9.78 3.56 2.29
N LEU A 485 -8.96 3.26 1.29
CA LEU A 485 -8.92 1.96 0.59
C LEU A 485 -7.92 0.98 1.20
N GLY A 486 -7.16 1.40 2.23
CA GLY A 486 -6.10 0.58 2.80
C GLY A 486 -4.94 0.39 1.83
N ALA A 487 -4.31 -0.77 1.89
CA ALA A 487 -3.21 -1.13 1.00
C ALA A 487 -3.67 -1.59 -0.40
N ALA A 488 -4.98 -1.78 -0.64
CA ALA A 488 -5.48 -2.26 -1.92
C ALA A 488 -5.01 -1.38 -3.08
N ALA A 489 -4.06 -1.89 -3.88
CA ALA A 489 -3.37 -1.17 -4.94
C ALA A 489 -4.19 -1.20 -6.24
N ILE A 490 -5.37 -0.58 -6.22
CA ILE A 490 -6.21 -0.41 -7.41
C ILE A 490 -5.58 0.64 -8.31
N ASP A 491 -5.36 0.35 -9.60
CA ASP A 491 -4.61 1.19 -10.56
C ASP A 491 -4.96 2.67 -10.48
N ARG A 492 -6.25 2.98 -10.43
CA ARG A 492 -6.69 4.39 -10.39
C ARG A 492 -6.32 5.08 -9.07
N ALA A 493 -6.34 4.38 -7.95
CA ALA A 493 -5.92 4.95 -6.66
C ALA A 493 -4.42 5.27 -6.67
N GLU A 494 -3.60 4.34 -7.17
CA GLU A 494 -2.16 4.53 -7.36
C GLU A 494 -1.85 5.74 -8.25
N TYR A 495 -2.52 5.81 -9.41
CA TYR A 495 -2.38 6.92 -10.35
C TYR A 495 -2.76 8.27 -9.74
N ARG A 496 -3.89 8.32 -9.01
CA ARG A 496 -4.39 9.55 -8.38
C ARG A 496 -3.42 10.14 -7.37
N ARG A 497 -2.76 9.32 -6.57
CA ARG A 497 -1.76 9.82 -5.61
C ARG A 497 -0.63 10.57 -6.31
N VAL A 498 -0.12 10.03 -7.41
CA VAL A 498 0.92 10.69 -8.22
C VAL A 498 0.41 11.98 -8.87
N GLU A 499 -0.84 11.99 -9.40
CA GLU A 499 -1.49 13.21 -9.92
C GLU A 499 -1.54 14.32 -8.87
N LEU A 500 -1.96 13.98 -7.66
CA LEU A 500 -2.10 14.95 -6.56
C LEU A 500 -0.75 15.51 -6.10
N MET A 501 0.28 14.67 -6.01
CA MET A 501 1.65 15.12 -5.74
C MET A 501 2.15 16.08 -6.82
N LYS A 502 1.97 15.72 -8.09
CA LYS A 502 2.33 16.58 -9.22
C LYS A 502 1.62 17.93 -9.16
N ALA A 503 0.29 17.92 -8.90
CA ALA A 503 -0.51 19.13 -8.78
C ALA A 503 -0.10 20.02 -7.58
N ALA A 504 0.49 19.43 -6.54
CA ALA A 504 1.03 20.15 -5.40
C ALA A 504 2.44 20.72 -5.62
N GLY A 505 3.05 20.54 -6.82
CA GLY A 505 4.35 21.09 -7.21
C GLY A 505 5.54 20.15 -6.95
N PHE A 506 5.32 18.93 -6.46
CA PHE A 506 6.36 17.91 -6.35
C PHE A 506 6.81 17.44 -7.74
N ASN A 507 8.08 17.10 -7.89
CA ASN A 507 8.62 16.45 -9.08
C ASN A 507 9.29 15.11 -8.76
N ALA A 508 9.36 14.74 -7.46
CA ALA A 508 9.99 13.50 -7.01
C ALA A 508 9.22 12.85 -5.86
N ILE A 509 9.24 11.53 -5.81
CA ILE A 509 8.69 10.72 -4.73
C ILE A 509 9.76 9.71 -4.28
N ARG A 510 9.90 9.55 -2.96
CA ARG A 510 10.61 8.43 -2.35
C ARG A 510 9.57 7.44 -1.84
N THR A 511 9.65 6.19 -2.32
CA THR A 511 8.73 5.12 -1.89
C THR A 511 9.18 4.58 -0.54
N SER A 512 8.46 4.95 0.52
CA SER A 512 8.87 4.68 1.91
C SER A 512 8.08 3.50 2.49
N HIS A 513 8.68 2.50 3.07
CA HIS A 513 10.12 2.11 2.93
C HIS A 513 10.13 0.75 2.28
N ASN A 514 9.66 0.68 1.03
CA ASN A 514 9.45 -0.57 0.30
C ASN A 514 9.19 -0.30 -1.19
N PRO A 515 9.40 -1.29 -2.07
CA PRO A 515 9.07 -1.18 -3.48
C PRO A 515 7.59 -0.89 -3.73
N PRO A 516 7.24 0.04 -4.62
CA PRO A 516 5.85 0.40 -4.91
C PRO A 516 5.17 -0.63 -5.82
N SER A 517 3.88 -0.44 -6.11
CA SER A 517 3.17 -1.23 -7.12
C SER A 517 3.64 -0.87 -8.54
N PRO A 518 3.56 -1.80 -9.52
CA PRO A 518 3.83 -1.47 -10.92
C PRO A 518 2.94 -0.33 -11.44
N ALA A 519 1.67 -0.31 -11.06
CA ALA A 519 0.73 0.75 -11.45
C ALA A 519 1.15 2.14 -10.96
N PHE A 520 1.77 2.23 -9.77
CA PHE A 520 2.32 3.48 -9.26
C PHE A 520 3.49 3.99 -10.12
N LEU A 521 4.41 3.12 -10.51
CA LEU A 521 5.53 3.48 -11.37
C LEU A 521 5.07 3.84 -12.79
N ASP A 522 4.09 3.13 -13.34
CA ASP A 522 3.44 3.48 -14.59
C ASP A 522 2.83 4.90 -14.55
N ALA A 523 2.22 5.28 -13.43
CA ALA A 523 1.72 6.64 -13.23
C ALA A 523 2.87 7.66 -13.18
N CYS A 524 3.96 7.35 -12.45
CA CYS A 524 5.14 8.20 -12.40
C CYS A 524 5.78 8.38 -13.78
N ASP A 525 5.88 7.32 -14.57
CA ASP A 525 6.39 7.35 -15.94
C ASP A 525 5.58 8.31 -16.83
N ARG A 526 4.25 8.18 -16.79
CA ARG A 526 3.33 8.97 -17.63
C ARG A 526 3.20 10.42 -17.20
N LEU A 527 3.33 10.70 -15.92
CA LEU A 527 3.22 12.04 -15.36
C LEU A 527 4.57 12.76 -15.23
N GLY A 528 5.69 12.07 -15.50
CA GLY A 528 7.03 12.64 -15.38
C GLY A 528 7.39 12.92 -13.91
N MET A 529 7.02 12.02 -13.00
CA MET A 529 7.39 12.04 -11.59
C MET A 529 8.66 11.22 -11.39
N LEU A 530 9.70 11.80 -10.83
CA LEU A 530 10.96 11.11 -10.54
C LEU A 530 10.78 10.22 -9.29
N VAL A 531 11.43 9.06 -9.27
CA VAL A 531 11.28 8.10 -8.17
C VAL A 531 12.63 7.68 -7.60
N MET A 532 12.74 7.77 -6.29
CA MET A 532 13.72 7.05 -5.49
C MET A 532 13.02 5.78 -4.99
N ASP A 533 13.37 4.65 -5.58
CA ASP A 533 12.74 3.35 -5.31
C ASP A 533 13.50 2.66 -4.18
N GLU A 534 12.81 2.44 -3.05
CA GLU A 534 13.43 1.95 -1.82
C GLU A 534 13.09 0.50 -1.52
N ALA A 535 14.11 -0.28 -1.11
CA ALA A 535 13.97 -1.72 -0.90
C ALA A 535 13.48 -2.08 0.50
N PHE A 536 14.16 -1.61 1.56
CA PHE A 536 14.00 -2.13 2.91
C PHE A 536 13.95 -1.05 3.99
N ASP A 537 13.15 -1.29 5.05
CA ASP A 537 13.17 -0.49 6.28
C ASP A 537 14.16 -1.02 7.33
N GLN A 538 14.47 -2.29 7.32
CA GLN A 538 15.42 -2.98 8.20
C GLN A 538 16.22 -4.02 7.43
N TRP A 539 17.42 -4.33 7.94
CA TRP A 539 18.24 -5.43 7.46
C TRP A 539 18.25 -6.57 8.49
N GLN A 540 19.43 -6.94 9.05
CA GLN A 540 19.59 -8.05 9.97
C GLN A 540 19.11 -7.74 11.39
N VAL A 541 19.12 -6.46 11.81
CA VAL A 541 18.69 -6.05 13.13
C VAL A 541 17.26 -5.54 13.08
N GLN A 542 16.44 -6.08 13.95
CA GLN A 542 15.00 -5.77 14.06
C GLN A 542 14.72 -4.31 14.42
N LYS A 543 13.65 -3.77 13.88
CA LYS A 543 12.91 -2.60 14.41
C LYS A 543 11.67 -3.02 15.20
N ASN A 544 11.08 -4.16 14.82
CA ASN A 544 10.00 -4.84 15.52
C ASN A 544 10.28 -6.35 15.63
N PRO A 545 9.75 -7.04 16.65
CA PRO A 545 10.10 -8.44 16.92
C PRO A 545 9.79 -9.41 15.77
N GLN A 546 8.70 -9.18 15.04
CA GLN A 546 8.24 -10.05 13.95
C GLN A 546 8.39 -9.43 12.56
N ASP A 547 9.22 -8.38 12.40
CA ASP A 547 9.42 -7.75 11.10
C ASP A 547 10.32 -8.59 10.15
N TYR A 548 10.58 -8.05 8.98
CA TYR A 548 11.28 -8.76 7.91
C TYR A 548 12.73 -9.18 8.24
N HIS A 549 13.35 -8.64 9.32
CA HIS A 549 14.71 -9.06 9.73
C HIS A 549 14.84 -10.57 9.87
N ARG A 550 13.75 -11.27 10.26
CA ARG A 550 13.72 -12.74 10.43
C ARG A 550 14.04 -13.51 9.15
N PHE A 551 13.73 -12.90 8.01
CA PHE A 551 13.86 -13.50 6.68
C PHE A 551 14.99 -12.88 5.87
N PHE A 552 15.45 -11.69 6.27
CA PHE A 552 16.39 -10.88 5.49
C PHE A 552 17.65 -11.65 5.09
N GLY A 553 18.25 -12.40 6.00
CA GLY A 553 19.48 -13.16 5.73
C GLY A 553 19.40 -14.09 4.53
N ASP A 554 18.26 -14.75 4.37
CA ASP A 554 18.02 -15.76 3.32
C ASP A 554 17.43 -15.13 2.05
N TRP A 555 16.65 -14.03 2.15
CA TRP A 555 15.80 -13.54 1.07
C TRP A 555 16.24 -12.22 0.44
N TRP A 556 17.09 -11.43 1.04
CA TRP A 556 17.40 -10.09 0.54
C TRP A 556 17.88 -10.05 -0.92
N ARG A 557 18.59 -11.12 -1.39
CA ARG A 557 19.09 -11.19 -2.77
C ARG A 557 17.95 -11.34 -3.77
N GLU A 558 17.00 -12.22 -3.45
CA GLU A 558 15.80 -12.43 -4.25
C GLU A 558 14.95 -11.14 -4.28
N ASP A 559 14.78 -10.47 -3.14
CA ASP A 559 13.98 -9.29 -3.03
C ASP A 559 14.59 -8.09 -3.76
N ILE A 560 15.89 -7.86 -3.64
CA ILE A 560 16.61 -6.87 -4.46
C ILE A 560 16.50 -7.22 -5.95
N ALA A 561 16.67 -8.49 -6.31
CA ALA A 561 16.56 -8.91 -7.70
C ALA A 561 15.14 -8.70 -8.25
N SER A 562 14.12 -9.03 -7.45
CA SER A 562 12.71 -8.78 -7.80
C SER A 562 12.46 -7.28 -8.05
N MET A 563 12.79 -6.40 -7.11
CA MET A 563 12.62 -4.96 -7.23
C MET A 563 13.32 -4.42 -8.48
N VAL A 564 14.64 -4.66 -8.59
CA VAL A 564 15.43 -4.06 -9.67
C VAL A 564 15.02 -4.61 -11.04
N ARG A 565 14.84 -5.93 -11.19
CA ARG A 565 14.44 -6.52 -12.49
C ARG A 565 13.07 -6.07 -12.95
N ARG A 566 12.12 -5.94 -12.02
CA ARG A 566 10.77 -5.46 -12.29
C ARG A 566 10.80 -4.00 -12.74
N ASP A 567 11.57 -3.14 -12.04
CA ASP A 567 11.41 -1.69 -12.12
C ASP A 567 12.48 -0.98 -12.98
N ARG A 568 13.56 -1.69 -13.39
CA ARG A 568 14.68 -1.09 -14.14
C ARG A 568 14.32 -0.53 -15.51
N ASN A 569 13.16 -0.87 -16.09
CA ASN A 569 12.70 -0.27 -17.35
C ASN A 569 11.88 1.01 -17.15
N HIS A 570 11.41 1.31 -15.93
CA HIS A 570 10.68 2.54 -15.64
C HIS A 570 11.61 3.76 -15.74
N PRO A 571 11.38 4.70 -16.67
CA PRO A 571 12.21 5.89 -16.79
C PRO A 571 12.07 6.84 -15.59
N SER A 572 10.97 6.79 -14.85
CA SER A 572 10.75 7.57 -13.64
C SER A 572 11.70 7.19 -12.51
N VAL A 573 12.09 5.92 -12.39
CA VAL A 573 13.07 5.47 -11.40
C VAL A 573 14.43 6.03 -11.77
N ILE A 574 14.95 6.93 -10.93
CA ILE A 574 16.23 7.61 -11.14
C ILE A 574 17.30 7.19 -10.14
N MET A 575 16.92 6.53 -9.09
CA MET A 575 17.80 6.14 -7.97
C MET A 575 17.23 4.92 -7.25
N TRP A 576 18.11 4.00 -6.88
CA TRP A 576 17.80 2.86 -6.01
C TRP A 576 18.20 3.18 -4.58
N SER A 577 17.32 2.94 -3.61
CA SER A 577 17.62 3.05 -2.19
C SER A 577 17.64 1.66 -1.55
N ILE A 578 18.74 1.31 -0.90
CA ILE A 578 18.96 -0.03 -0.33
C ILE A 578 18.45 -0.16 1.11
N GLY A 579 18.09 0.95 1.77
CA GLY A 579 17.61 0.88 3.13
C GLY A 579 17.20 2.21 3.73
N ASN A 580 16.43 2.13 4.82
CA ASN A 580 15.99 3.26 5.61
C ASN A 580 16.42 3.13 7.07
N GLU A 581 17.18 4.10 7.58
CA GLU A 581 17.52 4.24 9.00
C GLU A 581 17.94 2.91 9.65
N ILE A 582 18.78 2.16 8.94
CA ILE A 582 19.25 0.82 9.36
C ILE A 582 19.84 0.90 10.76
N VAL A 583 19.39 0.03 11.66
CA VAL A 583 19.77 0.04 13.07
C VAL A 583 21.27 -0.11 13.23
N GLU A 584 21.87 -1.07 12.54
CA GLU A 584 23.28 -1.42 12.56
C GLU A 584 24.18 -0.57 11.66
N ARG A 585 23.67 0.47 10.98
CA ARG A 585 24.38 1.30 9.97
C ARG A 585 25.79 1.78 10.32
N ALA A 586 26.11 1.93 11.60
CA ALA A 586 27.43 2.36 12.06
C ALA A 586 28.36 1.20 12.44
N GLU A 587 27.92 -0.05 12.21
CA GLU A 587 28.71 -1.25 12.48
C GLU A 587 29.51 -1.68 11.22
N PRO A 588 30.71 -2.27 11.38
CA PRO A 588 31.48 -2.77 10.23
C PRO A 588 30.73 -3.81 9.39
N SER A 589 29.90 -4.64 10.01
CA SER A 589 29.06 -5.63 9.29
C SER A 589 28.05 -4.97 8.37
N ALA A 590 27.47 -3.83 8.77
CA ALA A 590 26.53 -3.09 7.92
C ALA A 590 27.24 -2.41 6.74
N VAL A 591 28.48 -1.95 6.89
CA VAL A 591 29.29 -1.45 5.75
C VAL A 591 29.51 -2.54 4.70
N GLU A 592 29.87 -3.74 5.14
CA GLU A 592 30.05 -4.89 4.22
C GLU A 592 28.74 -5.29 3.56
N LEU A 593 27.63 -5.28 4.32
CA LEU A 593 26.31 -5.60 3.78
C LEU A 593 25.83 -4.55 2.78
N ALA A 594 26.04 -3.26 3.08
CA ALA A 594 25.76 -2.16 2.14
C ALA A 594 26.54 -2.36 0.83
N ARG A 595 27.83 -2.72 0.91
CA ARG A 595 28.66 -3.03 -0.26
C ARG A 595 28.08 -4.18 -1.09
N GLN A 596 27.57 -5.25 -0.44
CA GLN A 596 26.96 -6.39 -1.12
C GLN A 596 25.61 -5.99 -1.77
N LEU A 597 24.77 -5.22 -1.08
CA LEU A 597 23.50 -4.73 -1.61
C LEU A 597 23.71 -3.81 -2.83
N VAL A 598 24.64 -2.87 -2.74
CA VAL A 598 25.03 -2.01 -3.87
C VAL A 598 25.54 -2.82 -5.04
N ALA A 599 26.42 -3.81 -4.81
CA ALA A 599 26.94 -4.69 -5.85
C ALA A 599 25.82 -5.51 -6.52
N ALA A 600 24.85 -6.01 -5.76
CA ALA A 600 23.70 -6.75 -6.29
C ALA A 600 22.80 -5.85 -7.17
N VAL A 601 22.50 -4.65 -6.73
CA VAL A 601 21.75 -3.65 -7.53
C VAL A 601 22.50 -3.34 -8.83
N LYS A 602 23.79 -3.01 -8.75
CA LYS A 602 24.61 -2.63 -9.92
C LYS A 602 24.81 -3.77 -10.91
N ALA A 603 24.84 -5.01 -10.45
CA ALA A 603 24.90 -6.18 -11.35
C ALA A 603 23.63 -6.31 -12.21
N LEU A 604 22.48 -5.86 -11.71
CA LEU A 604 21.19 -5.92 -12.39
C LEU A 604 20.86 -4.64 -13.17
N ASP A 605 21.29 -3.49 -12.64
CA ASP A 605 21.13 -2.17 -13.28
C ASP A 605 22.32 -1.25 -12.96
N PRO A 606 23.34 -1.19 -13.85
CA PRO A 606 24.45 -0.26 -13.70
C PRO A 606 24.13 1.19 -14.10
N THR A 607 22.91 1.49 -14.57
CA THR A 607 22.57 2.76 -15.20
C THR A 607 22.11 3.84 -14.22
N ARG A 608 21.78 3.47 -12.99
CA ARG A 608 21.23 4.38 -11.96
C ARG A 608 22.14 4.41 -10.73
N PRO A 609 22.23 5.57 -10.04
CA PRO A 609 22.90 5.67 -8.75
C PRO A 609 22.16 4.92 -7.66
N VAL A 610 22.92 4.51 -6.64
CA VAL A 610 22.43 3.86 -5.43
C VAL A 610 22.59 4.78 -4.23
N THR A 611 21.59 4.80 -3.37
CA THR A 611 21.55 5.58 -2.12
C THR A 611 21.05 4.72 -0.95
N GLU A 612 21.05 5.30 0.23
CA GLU A 612 20.37 4.82 1.44
C GLU A 612 19.93 6.04 2.27
N ALA A 613 18.82 5.93 2.98
CA ALA A 613 18.32 6.97 3.86
C ALA A 613 18.89 6.82 5.27
N VAL A 614 19.83 7.68 5.63
CA VAL A 614 20.65 7.53 6.82
C VAL A 614 20.35 8.62 7.86
N ASN A 615 19.97 8.22 9.07
CA ASN A 615 19.83 9.11 10.23
C ASN A 615 21.10 9.12 11.11
N ALA A 616 21.12 9.95 12.16
CA ALA A 616 22.26 10.06 13.07
C ALA A 616 22.63 8.71 13.71
N PRO A 617 23.93 8.40 13.87
CA PRO A 617 24.41 7.12 14.39
C PRO A 617 24.31 6.99 15.93
N GLY A 618 23.28 7.57 16.53
CA GLY A 618 23.08 7.56 17.97
C GLY A 618 24.15 8.36 18.72
N ARG A 619 24.89 7.70 19.61
CA ARG A 619 25.94 8.34 20.41
C ARG A 619 27.30 8.41 19.72
N ARG A 620 27.48 7.77 18.55
CA ARG A 620 28.74 7.80 17.79
C ARG A 620 28.89 9.15 17.06
N PRO A 621 30.13 9.60 16.80
CA PRO A 621 30.36 10.80 16.01
C PRO A 621 29.86 10.59 14.59
N TRP A 622 29.36 11.65 13.94
CA TRP A 622 28.81 11.59 12.58
C TRP A 622 29.82 11.02 11.56
N SER A 623 31.11 11.33 11.72
CA SER A 623 32.16 10.77 10.85
C SER A 623 32.30 9.24 10.88
N SER A 624 31.69 8.56 11.86
CA SER A 624 31.63 7.07 11.85
C SER A 624 30.82 6.53 10.69
N MET A 625 30.01 7.37 10.04
CA MET A 625 29.22 7.00 8.86
C MET A 625 30.01 7.10 7.55
N ASP A 626 31.21 7.64 7.54
CA ASP A 626 31.93 7.89 6.29
C ASP A 626 32.19 6.61 5.48
N LEU A 627 32.63 5.53 6.12
CA LEU A 627 32.84 4.23 5.45
C LEU A 627 31.56 3.63 4.88
N HIS A 628 30.44 3.87 5.55
CA HIS A 628 29.13 3.46 5.06
C HIS A 628 28.72 4.26 3.81
N PHE A 629 28.84 5.57 3.88
CA PHE A 629 28.57 6.48 2.77
C PHE A 629 29.49 6.28 1.55
N GLU A 630 30.71 5.80 1.74
CA GLU A 630 31.62 5.46 0.65
C GLU A 630 31.12 4.29 -0.23
N GLN A 631 30.14 3.52 0.25
CA GLN A 631 29.52 2.46 -0.54
C GLN A 631 28.44 2.98 -1.49
N LEU A 632 27.98 4.24 -1.33
CA LEU A 632 26.83 4.82 -2.02
C LEU A 632 27.29 5.81 -3.10
N ASP A 633 26.56 5.88 -4.21
CA ASP A 633 26.76 6.90 -5.25
C ASP A 633 26.22 8.28 -4.80
N VAL A 634 25.12 8.27 -4.05
CA VAL A 634 24.49 9.46 -3.46
C VAL A 634 24.20 9.18 -1.99
N CYS A 635 24.67 10.07 -1.12
CA CYS A 635 24.47 9.93 0.32
C CYS A 635 23.14 10.55 0.76
N GLY A 636 22.25 9.75 1.33
CA GLY A 636 20.95 10.20 1.84
C GLY A 636 21.01 10.60 3.30
N TYR A 637 20.41 11.73 3.64
CA TYR A 637 20.42 12.32 4.99
C TYR A 637 18.99 12.48 5.51
N ASN A 638 18.65 11.78 6.58
CA ASN A 638 17.37 11.98 7.30
C ASN A 638 17.52 13.04 8.37
N TYR A 639 16.83 14.20 8.21
CA TYR A 639 16.77 15.31 9.18
C TYR A 639 18.13 15.96 9.53
N LEU A 640 19.13 15.91 8.66
CA LEU A 640 20.53 16.26 8.96
C LEU A 640 21.12 17.30 7.99
N TRP A 641 20.31 18.25 7.52
CA TRP A 641 20.77 19.28 6.60
C TRP A 641 21.97 20.09 7.13
N GLN A 642 22.13 20.18 8.46
CA GLN A 642 23.26 20.87 9.11
C GLN A 642 24.63 20.23 8.81
N GLN A 643 24.64 18.99 8.32
CA GLN A 643 25.87 18.25 7.99
C GLN A 643 26.33 18.51 6.55
N TYR A 644 25.50 18.98 5.64
CA TYR A 644 25.81 19.09 4.22
C TYR A 644 27.09 19.87 3.94
N GLN A 645 27.20 21.09 4.44
CA GLN A 645 28.37 21.93 4.21
C GLN A 645 29.62 21.39 4.93
N ARG A 646 29.45 20.83 6.12
CA ARG A 646 30.57 20.24 6.88
C ARG A 646 31.15 19.02 6.17
N ASP A 647 30.30 18.16 5.64
CA ASP A 647 30.72 16.96 4.92
C ASP A 647 31.33 17.32 3.57
N HIS A 648 30.77 18.29 2.85
CA HIS A 648 31.37 18.77 1.60
C HIS A 648 32.78 19.36 1.80
N GLN A 649 33.01 20.08 2.90
CA GLN A 649 34.34 20.59 3.21
C GLN A 649 35.36 19.48 3.44
N ARG A 650 34.96 18.35 4.07
CA ARG A 650 35.82 17.19 4.31
C ARG A 650 35.93 16.26 3.10
N LEU A 651 34.86 16.11 2.34
CA LEU A 651 34.68 15.15 1.25
C LEU A 651 34.00 15.83 0.06
N PRO A 652 34.76 16.66 -0.72
CA PRO A 652 34.18 17.52 -1.77
C PRO A 652 33.51 16.76 -2.93
N GLY A 653 33.84 15.50 -3.12
CA GLY A 653 33.20 14.66 -4.15
C GLY A 653 31.86 14.05 -3.77
N ARG A 654 31.41 14.21 -2.49
CA ARG A 654 30.17 13.59 -1.99
C ARG A 654 28.95 14.30 -2.56
N VAL A 655 28.09 13.56 -3.27
CA VAL A 655 26.75 14.02 -3.66
C VAL A 655 25.78 13.64 -2.55
N MET A 656 24.88 14.55 -2.20
CA MET A 656 24.00 14.43 -1.04
C MET A 656 22.54 14.68 -1.43
N VAL A 657 21.62 14.06 -0.70
CA VAL A 657 20.18 14.31 -0.81
C VAL A 657 19.54 14.27 0.56
N GLY A 658 18.61 15.17 0.83
CA GLY A 658 17.74 15.10 2.00
C GLY A 658 16.68 14.05 1.77
N THR A 659 16.89 12.85 2.33
CA THR A 659 15.96 11.72 2.16
C THR A 659 14.74 11.83 3.06
N GLU A 660 14.86 12.56 4.20
CA GLU A 660 13.73 12.97 5.04
C GLU A 660 13.98 14.32 5.68
N SER A 661 12.98 15.20 5.68
CA SER A 661 13.02 16.51 6.32
C SER A 661 11.73 16.83 7.09
N PHE A 662 11.84 17.68 8.11
CA PHE A 662 10.68 18.14 8.87
C PHE A 662 9.89 19.18 8.08
N PRO A 663 8.54 19.15 8.11
CA PRO A 663 7.70 20.11 7.37
C PRO A 663 8.00 21.57 7.71
N MET A 664 8.24 21.91 8.99
CA MET A 664 8.54 23.28 9.40
C MET A 664 9.93 23.78 8.96
N GLU A 665 10.84 22.89 8.58
CA GLU A 665 12.17 23.20 8.08
C GLU A 665 12.23 23.36 6.54
N ALA A 666 11.10 23.37 5.87
CA ALA A 666 11.02 23.42 4.40
C ALA A 666 11.88 24.52 3.77
N PHE A 667 11.87 25.76 4.34
CA PHE A 667 12.65 26.85 3.80
C PHE A 667 14.16 26.60 3.89
N VAL A 668 14.63 26.17 5.05
CA VAL A 668 16.08 25.98 5.25
C VAL A 668 16.62 24.81 4.43
N ASN A 669 15.88 23.70 4.33
CA ASN A 669 16.25 22.57 3.48
C ASN A 669 16.30 22.98 2.01
N TRP A 670 15.26 23.64 1.52
CA TRP A 670 15.22 24.09 0.13
C TRP A 670 16.29 25.12 -0.19
N GLN A 671 16.64 26.00 0.77
CA GLN A 671 17.74 26.95 0.64
C GLN A 671 19.09 26.22 0.48
N GLN A 672 19.33 25.08 1.14
CA GLN A 672 20.53 24.28 0.92
C GLN A 672 20.61 23.74 -0.50
N VAL A 673 19.49 23.21 -1.01
CA VAL A 673 19.39 22.70 -2.38
C VAL A 673 19.74 23.79 -3.40
N LEU A 674 19.17 24.99 -3.26
CA LEU A 674 19.42 26.09 -4.20
C LEU A 674 20.84 26.67 -4.11
N ARG A 675 21.50 26.60 -2.95
CA ARG A 675 22.84 27.13 -2.72
C ARG A 675 23.95 26.18 -3.13
N HIS A 676 23.69 24.88 -3.10
CA HIS A 676 24.73 23.88 -3.14
C HIS A 676 24.39 22.79 -4.17
N PRO A 677 25.01 22.77 -5.35
CA PRO A 677 24.74 21.76 -6.37
C PRO A 677 25.00 20.32 -5.90
N PHE A 678 25.90 20.13 -4.92
CA PHE A 678 26.10 18.81 -4.30
C PHE A 678 24.94 18.32 -3.44
N VAL A 679 23.91 19.15 -3.15
CA VAL A 679 22.64 18.78 -2.50
C VAL A 679 21.56 18.73 -3.58
N ILE A 680 21.31 17.55 -4.13
CA ILE A 680 20.47 17.37 -5.32
C ILE A 680 18.97 17.47 -5.08
N GLY A 681 18.52 17.55 -3.81
CA GLY A 681 17.10 17.69 -3.48
C GLY A 681 16.79 17.45 -2.01
N ASP A 682 15.50 17.55 -1.69
CA ASP A 682 14.94 17.37 -0.35
C ASP A 682 13.60 16.63 -0.44
N PHE A 683 13.40 15.62 0.41
CA PHE A 683 12.17 14.85 0.52
C PHE A 683 11.53 15.08 1.88
N VAL A 684 10.33 15.70 1.90
CA VAL A 684 9.61 15.91 3.17
C VAL A 684 9.05 14.59 3.72
N TRP A 685 9.05 14.42 5.01
CA TRP A 685 8.28 13.43 5.74
C TRP A 685 6.94 14.04 6.21
N THR A 686 5.81 13.87 5.46
CA THR A 686 5.61 13.10 4.23
C THR A 686 4.86 13.91 3.16
N GLY A 687 4.76 13.38 1.92
CA GLY A 687 3.92 13.96 0.87
C GLY A 687 2.43 13.77 1.14
N PHE A 688 2.04 12.58 1.65
CA PHE A 688 0.68 12.24 2.04
C PHE A 688 0.61 11.85 3.52
N ASP A 689 -0.53 12.16 4.17
CA ASP A 689 -0.93 11.46 5.40
C ASP A 689 -1.11 9.98 5.09
N TYR A 690 -0.87 9.13 6.05
CA TYR A 690 -0.96 7.68 5.89
C TYR A 690 -1.54 7.02 7.14
N LEU A 691 -1.98 5.79 7.00
CA LEU A 691 -2.47 4.98 8.11
C LEU A 691 -1.30 4.42 8.93
N GLY A 692 -1.49 4.32 10.23
CA GLY A 692 -0.43 3.89 11.16
C GLY A 692 0.44 5.05 11.65
N GLU A 693 1.52 4.71 12.37
CA GLU A 693 2.36 5.67 13.11
C GLU A 693 1.52 6.79 13.76
N SER A 694 0.46 6.38 14.41
CA SER A 694 -0.68 7.20 14.85
C SER A 694 -0.24 8.43 15.63
N GLY A 695 -0.64 9.60 15.14
CA GLY A 695 -0.36 10.87 15.77
C GLY A 695 0.96 11.54 15.39
N ILE A 696 1.81 10.91 14.54
CA ILE A 696 2.95 11.64 13.95
C ILE A 696 2.39 12.83 13.16
N GLY A 697 2.99 14.00 13.34
CA GLY A 697 2.55 15.23 12.69
C GLY A 697 1.47 16.01 13.43
N ARG A 698 0.97 15.53 14.56
CA ARG A 698 -0.06 16.23 15.33
C ARG A 698 0.42 17.49 16.03
N SER A 699 -0.49 18.39 16.29
CA SER A 699 -0.40 19.40 17.34
C SER A 699 -1.33 19.06 18.52
N TRP A 700 -1.11 19.68 19.69
CA TRP A 700 -1.93 19.48 20.88
C TRP A 700 -1.92 20.70 21.79
N ILE A 701 -2.92 20.83 22.63
CA ILE A 701 -2.99 21.88 23.65
C ILE A 701 -2.30 21.42 24.92
N ALA A 702 -1.25 22.14 25.31
CA ALA A 702 -0.47 21.83 26.52
C ALA A 702 -1.37 21.86 27.76
N GLY A 703 -1.21 20.84 28.62
CA GLY A 703 -1.99 20.71 29.87
C GLY A 703 -3.41 20.19 29.72
N ARG A 704 -3.97 20.13 28.47
CA ARG A 704 -5.26 19.54 28.19
C ARG A 704 -5.14 18.17 27.50
N ASP A 705 -4.32 18.10 26.46
CA ASP A 705 -4.18 16.92 25.62
C ASP A 705 -2.90 16.16 25.99
N PRO A 706 -2.87 14.82 25.85
CA PRO A 706 -1.64 14.04 26.02
C PRO A 706 -0.54 14.55 25.08
N GLY A 707 0.65 14.80 25.60
CA GLY A 707 1.81 15.23 24.81
C GLY A 707 2.47 14.06 24.07
N GLY A 708 3.50 14.38 23.26
CA GLY A 708 4.30 13.40 22.53
C GLY A 708 4.06 13.43 21.01
N PHE A 709 4.91 12.72 20.26
CA PHE A 709 4.81 12.70 18.80
C PHE A 709 3.86 11.61 18.29
N THR A 710 3.58 10.56 19.05
CA THR A 710 2.56 9.54 18.80
C THR A 710 1.31 9.82 19.62
N ALA A 711 0.20 9.25 19.21
CA ALA A 711 -1.06 9.30 19.93
C ALA A 711 -1.59 7.88 20.22
N GLY A 712 -2.27 7.75 21.36
CA GLY A 712 -2.97 6.53 21.72
C GLY A 712 -4.30 6.39 20.97
N TRP A 713 -4.99 5.29 21.27
CA TRP A 713 -6.35 5.04 20.79
C TRP A 713 -7.28 6.25 21.02
N PRO A 714 -8.16 6.60 20.08
CA PRO A 714 -8.47 5.98 18.80
C PRO A 714 -7.74 6.59 17.59
N TRP A 715 -6.64 7.29 17.79
CA TRP A 715 -5.90 7.92 16.70
C TRP A 715 -5.26 6.88 15.77
N HIS A 716 -5.59 6.89 14.47
CA HIS A 716 -5.16 5.86 13.51
C HIS A 716 -4.39 6.39 12.29
N ILE A 717 -4.17 7.71 12.20
CA ILE A 717 -3.52 8.40 11.07
C ILE A 717 -2.24 9.08 11.52
N ALA A 718 -1.20 9.04 10.68
CA ALA A 718 -0.07 9.94 10.72
C ALA A 718 -0.41 11.21 9.92
N GLY A 719 -0.48 12.35 10.62
CA GLY A 719 -0.94 13.63 10.04
C GLY A 719 0.21 14.55 9.60
N CYS A 720 1.39 14.01 9.22
CA CYS A 720 2.55 14.79 8.82
C CYS A 720 2.58 15.14 7.33
N GLY A 721 1.70 14.59 6.50
CA GLY A 721 1.65 14.79 5.06
C GLY A 721 1.30 16.23 4.65
N ASP A 722 1.78 16.60 3.48
CA ASP A 722 1.35 17.84 2.79
C ASP A 722 -0.08 17.71 2.22
N ILE A 723 -0.52 16.48 1.99
CA ILE A 723 -1.84 16.10 1.49
C ILE A 723 -2.47 15.12 2.48
N ASP A 724 -3.76 15.31 2.82
CA ASP A 724 -4.46 14.40 3.73
C ASP A 724 -4.81 13.06 3.08
N ILE A 725 -5.28 12.07 3.87
CA ILE A 725 -5.60 10.72 3.37
C ILE A 725 -6.71 10.68 2.31
N LEU A 726 -7.49 11.76 2.14
CA LEU A 726 -8.51 11.91 1.09
C LEU A 726 -7.99 12.61 -0.16
N GLY A 727 -6.74 13.09 -0.14
CA GLY A 727 -6.10 13.79 -1.24
C GLY A 727 -6.30 15.31 -1.23
N ARG A 728 -6.68 15.92 -0.10
CA ARG A 728 -6.80 17.38 0.03
C ARG A 728 -5.50 17.97 0.54
N ARG A 729 -5.07 19.03 -0.10
CA ARG A 729 -3.85 19.75 0.30
C ARG A 729 -4.05 20.48 1.63
N LYS A 730 -3.05 20.37 2.50
CA LYS A 730 -2.98 21.05 3.80
C LYS A 730 -2.15 22.35 3.70
N PRO A 731 -2.24 23.28 4.66
CA PRO A 731 -1.55 24.57 4.60
C PRO A 731 -0.05 24.48 4.30
N GLN A 732 0.69 23.52 4.88
CA GLN A 732 2.11 23.30 4.65
C GLN A 732 2.45 22.98 3.18
N SER A 733 1.55 22.32 2.47
CA SER A 733 1.71 22.04 1.05
C SER A 733 1.77 23.33 0.19
N PHE A 734 0.93 24.32 0.54
CA PHE A 734 0.94 25.61 -0.14
C PHE A 734 2.16 26.44 0.22
N TYR A 735 2.64 26.37 1.47
CA TYR A 735 3.89 26.98 1.87
C TYR A 735 5.07 26.40 1.07
N ARG A 736 5.16 25.10 0.96
CA ARG A 736 6.21 24.40 0.19
C ARG A 736 6.13 24.78 -1.29
N GLN A 737 4.95 24.80 -1.89
CA GLN A 737 4.79 25.23 -3.26
C GLN A 737 5.22 26.69 -3.48
N ALA A 738 4.98 27.57 -2.51
CA ALA A 738 5.44 28.97 -2.59
C ALA A 738 6.97 29.10 -2.57
N LEU A 739 7.70 28.12 -2.00
CA LEU A 739 9.17 28.06 -2.09
C LEU A 739 9.66 27.60 -3.47
N TRP A 740 8.84 26.85 -4.20
CA TRP A 740 9.22 26.20 -5.46
C TRP A 740 8.76 26.94 -6.70
N GLU A 741 7.61 27.62 -6.63
CA GLU A 741 6.92 28.16 -7.78
C GLU A 741 6.57 29.64 -7.61
N PRO A 742 6.66 30.42 -8.69
CA PRO A 742 6.28 31.83 -8.67
C PRO A 742 4.75 32.00 -8.64
N GLY A 743 4.29 33.15 -8.08
CA GLY A 743 2.88 33.57 -8.14
C GLY A 743 1.94 32.77 -7.24
N ILE A 744 2.46 32.03 -6.28
CA ILE A 744 1.64 31.34 -5.27
C ILE A 744 1.17 32.31 -4.20
N LEU A 745 -0.11 32.21 -3.82
CA LEU A 745 -0.73 32.94 -2.72
C LEU A 745 -1.76 32.07 -2.01
N TYR A 746 -1.59 31.89 -0.72
CA TYR A 746 -2.51 31.13 0.12
C TYR A 746 -2.63 31.76 1.51
N VAL A 747 -3.82 31.73 2.09
CA VAL A 747 -4.10 32.25 3.44
C VAL A 747 -4.56 31.10 4.34
N ALA A 748 -3.85 30.93 5.45
CA ALA A 748 -4.21 30.02 6.53
C ALA A 748 -4.52 30.83 7.80
N VAL A 749 -5.53 30.42 8.53
CA VAL A 749 -5.94 31.02 9.80
C VAL A 749 -5.55 30.05 10.90
N ARG A 750 -4.76 30.47 11.86
CA ARG A 750 -4.48 29.67 13.06
C ARG A 750 -5.80 29.43 13.80
N ARG A 751 -6.05 28.17 14.16
CA ARG A 751 -7.20 27.85 14.97
C ARG A 751 -7.14 28.65 16.28
N PRO A 752 -8.17 29.44 16.58
CA PRO A 752 -8.14 30.28 17.77
C PRO A 752 -8.14 29.45 19.05
N LEU A 753 -7.39 29.92 20.06
CA LEU A 753 -7.25 29.30 21.36
C LEU A 753 -7.89 30.15 22.44
N GLU A 754 -8.48 29.52 23.45
CA GLU A 754 -8.96 30.24 24.63
C GLU A 754 -7.80 30.84 25.44
N PRO A 755 -8.04 31.90 26.18
CA PRO A 755 -7.00 32.54 26.98
C PRO A 755 -6.28 31.56 27.91
N GLY A 756 -4.95 31.58 27.86
CA GLY A 756 -4.09 30.66 28.64
C GLY A 756 -3.79 29.33 28.02
N GLN A 757 -4.44 28.97 26.91
CA GLN A 757 -4.10 27.78 26.16
C GLN A 757 -2.84 27.99 25.29
N VAL A 758 -2.00 26.96 25.21
CA VAL A 758 -0.77 26.97 24.40
C VAL A 758 -0.76 25.75 23.49
N GLU A 759 -0.72 25.99 22.19
CA GLU A 759 -0.48 24.94 21.20
C GLU A 759 0.98 24.47 21.25
N ARG A 760 1.16 23.15 21.19
CA ARG A 760 2.44 22.49 20.95
C ARG A 760 2.36 21.72 19.64
N VAL A 761 3.42 21.77 18.86
CA VAL A 761 3.51 21.10 17.57
C VAL A 761 4.62 20.07 17.62
N SER A 762 4.37 18.84 17.16
CA SER A 762 5.41 17.80 17.05
C SER A 762 6.45 18.18 15.99
N ARG A 763 7.62 17.56 16.01
CA ARG A 763 8.69 17.85 15.03
C ARG A 763 8.25 17.63 13.59
N TRP A 764 7.42 16.60 13.34
CA TRP A 764 6.84 16.28 12.02
C TRP A 764 5.53 17.02 11.74
N GLY A 765 5.11 17.91 12.62
CA GLY A 765 3.82 18.57 12.55
C GLY A 765 3.87 19.94 11.87
N TRP A 766 2.69 20.49 11.75
CA TRP A 766 2.40 21.86 11.35
C TRP A 766 1.42 22.45 12.37
N PRO A 767 1.44 23.77 12.63
CA PRO A 767 0.45 24.41 13.48
C PRO A 767 -0.97 24.10 13.00
N ASP A 768 -1.94 23.97 13.93
CA ASP A 768 -3.34 23.73 13.55
C ASP A 768 -3.91 24.97 12.87
N MET A 769 -4.04 24.85 11.56
CA MET A 769 -4.46 25.91 10.68
C MET A 769 -5.62 25.48 9.80
N ALA A 770 -6.50 26.41 9.49
CA ALA A 770 -7.65 26.22 8.65
C ALA A 770 -7.70 27.21 7.48
N SER A 771 -8.22 26.77 6.35
CA SER A 771 -8.44 27.63 5.18
C SER A 771 -9.92 28.00 5.05
N HIS A 772 -10.45 28.70 6.05
CA HIS A 772 -11.80 29.28 6.06
C HIS A 772 -11.86 30.55 6.92
N TRP A 773 -12.93 31.33 6.70
CA TRP A 773 -13.19 32.56 7.45
C TRP A 773 -14.53 32.47 8.20
N THR A 774 -14.74 31.38 8.96
CA THR A 774 -15.96 31.09 9.71
C THR A 774 -15.60 30.70 11.14
N TRP A 775 -15.70 31.65 12.05
CA TRP A 775 -15.29 31.51 13.46
C TRP A 775 -16.38 32.06 14.40
N PRO A 776 -17.54 31.39 14.53
CA PRO A 776 -18.64 31.86 15.38
C PRO A 776 -18.19 31.97 16.84
N GLY A 777 -18.56 33.09 17.49
CA GLY A 777 -18.16 33.41 18.88
C GLY A 777 -16.77 34.07 19.02
N TRP A 778 -16.13 34.37 17.89
CA TRP A 778 -14.84 35.10 17.89
C TRP A 778 -14.97 36.51 17.31
N GLU A 779 -16.19 37.00 17.08
CA GLU A 779 -16.44 38.34 16.58
C GLU A 779 -15.78 39.42 17.48
N GLY A 780 -15.01 40.31 16.85
CA GLY A 780 -14.22 41.33 17.52
C GLY A 780 -12.94 40.90 18.21
N LYS A 781 -12.67 39.54 18.33
CA LYS A 781 -11.41 39.01 18.85
C LYS A 781 -10.36 38.93 17.74
N THR A 782 -9.10 38.97 18.12
CA THR A 782 -7.99 38.88 17.17
C THR A 782 -7.73 37.45 16.75
N LEU A 783 -7.69 37.20 15.45
CA LEU A 783 -7.22 35.95 14.83
C LEU A 783 -5.84 36.16 14.20
N ARG A 784 -4.97 35.17 14.31
CA ARG A 784 -3.67 35.14 13.63
C ARG A 784 -3.77 34.41 12.31
N LEU A 785 -3.33 35.08 11.25
CA LEU A 785 -3.26 34.53 9.89
C LEU A 785 -1.81 34.37 9.46
N GLU A 786 -1.54 33.31 8.72
CA GLU A 786 -0.29 33.13 7.98
C GLU A 786 -0.61 33.16 6.48
N VAL A 787 0.11 34.00 5.76
CA VAL A 787 0.02 34.09 4.31
C VAL A 787 1.28 33.49 3.73
N TYR A 788 1.12 32.45 2.90
CA TYR A 788 2.20 31.78 2.17
C TYR A 788 2.20 32.29 0.75
N SER A 789 3.29 32.94 0.35
CA SER A 789 3.32 33.56 -0.96
C SER A 789 4.74 33.80 -1.49
N SER A 790 4.91 33.46 -2.78
CA SER A 790 6.08 33.83 -3.58
C SER A 790 5.96 35.22 -4.24
N CYS A 791 4.87 35.96 -3.99
CA CYS A 791 4.71 37.35 -4.40
C CYS A 791 5.65 38.27 -3.64
N GLN A 792 6.02 39.43 -4.21
CA GLN A 792 6.85 40.42 -3.52
C GLN A 792 6.15 41.03 -2.34
N GLN A 793 4.84 41.29 -2.46
CA GLN A 793 4.02 41.92 -1.44
C GLN A 793 2.61 41.31 -1.43
N VAL A 794 1.99 41.25 -0.27
CA VAL A 794 0.60 40.84 -0.10
C VAL A 794 -0.17 41.90 0.68
N LYS A 795 -1.27 42.36 0.11
CA LYS A 795 -2.27 43.23 0.70
C LYS A 795 -3.44 42.39 1.19
N LEU A 796 -3.91 42.65 2.43
CA LEU A 796 -5.05 41.97 3.04
C LEU A 796 -6.22 42.95 3.18
N LEU A 797 -7.42 42.54 2.74
CA LEU A 797 -8.64 43.33 2.86
C LEU A 797 -9.73 42.50 3.57
N LEU A 798 -10.49 43.13 4.44
CA LEU A 798 -11.69 42.56 5.08
C LEU A 798 -12.91 43.39 4.69
N ASN A 799 -13.93 42.79 4.07
CA ASN A 799 -15.13 43.43 3.60
C ASN A 799 -14.85 44.66 2.73
N GLY A 800 -13.84 44.56 1.85
CA GLY A 800 -13.42 45.64 0.95
C GLY A 800 -12.52 46.71 1.58
N LYS A 801 -12.36 46.73 2.91
CA LYS A 801 -11.47 47.66 3.60
C LYS A 801 -10.06 47.06 3.73
N GLU A 802 -9.06 47.80 3.28
CA GLU A 802 -7.64 47.42 3.46
C GLU A 802 -7.27 47.40 4.96
N LEU A 803 -6.68 46.29 5.39
CA LEU A 803 -6.21 46.09 6.76
C LEU A 803 -4.71 46.40 6.89
N ALA A 804 -3.90 45.78 6.03
CA ALA A 804 -2.46 45.90 6.03
C ALA A 804 -1.87 45.39 4.72
N SER A 805 -0.63 45.80 4.45
CA SER A 805 0.22 45.27 3.38
C SER A 805 1.56 44.88 3.94
N LYS A 806 2.05 43.69 3.59
CA LYS A 806 3.33 43.16 4.07
C LYS A 806 4.15 42.53 2.93
N PRO A 807 5.48 42.65 2.99
CA PRO A 807 6.34 41.93 2.06
C PRO A 807 6.26 40.43 2.35
N THR A 808 6.34 39.63 1.30
CA THR A 808 6.45 38.17 1.29
C THR A 808 7.68 37.77 0.46
N GLY A 809 7.62 36.92 -0.52
CA GLY A 809 8.74 36.53 -1.35
C GLY A 809 9.90 35.87 -0.59
N TRP A 810 10.98 35.56 -1.31
CA TRP A 810 12.08 34.75 -0.81
C TRP A 810 12.77 35.35 0.44
N GLU A 811 13.04 36.66 0.44
CA GLU A 811 13.73 37.36 1.55
C GLU A 811 12.92 37.31 2.86
N ASN A 812 11.61 37.12 2.75
CA ASN A 812 10.68 36.95 3.86
C ASN A 812 10.27 35.47 4.03
N ARG A 813 11.09 34.52 3.54
CA ARG A 813 10.81 33.08 3.58
C ARG A 813 9.47 32.71 2.96
N CYS A 814 8.99 33.43 1.97
CA CYS A 814 7.69 33.27 1.32
C CYS A 814 6.49 33.27 2.29
N LYS A 815 6.59 34.03 3.42
CA LYS A 815 5.60 34.04 4.48
C LYS A 815 5.40 35.46 5.06
N ALA A 816 4.15 35.79 5.42
CA ALA A 816 3.83 36.95 6.28
C ALA A 816 2.76 36.58 7.30
N GLU A 817 2.82 37.14 8.51
CA GLU A 817 1.84 36.96 9.57
C GLU A 817 1.02 38.23 9.76
N PHE A 818 -0.30 38.07 9.98
CA PHE A 818 -1.23 39.17 10.23
C PHE A 818 -2.08 38.84 11.46
N ASP A 819 -2.24 39.83 12.34
CA ASP A 819 -3.22 39.80 13.42
C ASP A 819 -4.42 40.63 12.97
N VAL A 820 -5.61 40.00 12.86
CA VAL A 820 -6.84 40.60 12.29
C VAL A 820 -7.97 40.46 13.28
N GLN A 821 -8.67 41.57 13.57
CA GLN A 821 -9.93 41.49 14.30
C GLN A 821 -10.98 40.80 13.44
N TYR A 822 -11.48 39.67 13.93
CA TYR A 822 -12.45 38.88 13.19
C TYR A 822 -13.77 39.61 13.07
N ALA A 823 -14.24 39.75 11.83
CA ALA A 823 -15.62 40.11 11.51
C ALA A 823 -16.10 39.20 10.39
N PRO A 824 -17.35 38.71 10.43
CA PRO A 824 -17.92 37.91 9.33
C PRO A 824 -17.88 38.66 8.00
N GLY A 825 -17.74 37.92 6.91
CA GLY A 825 -17.73 38.45 5.57
C GLY A 825 -16.68 37.84 4.64
N GLU A 826 -16.01 38.68 3.85
CA GLU A 826 -15.01 38.29 2.88
C GLU A 826 -13.62 38.80 3.30
N LEU A 827 -12.70 37.90 3.46
CA LEU A 827 -11.27 38.16 3.61
C LEU A 827 -10.60 37.92 2.25
N LEU A 828 -10.05 38.98 1.65
CA LEU A 828 -9.37 38.96 0.37
C LEU A 828 -7.87 39.24 0.56
N ALA A 829 -7.02 38.39 0.10
CA ALA A 829 -5.60 38.64 -0.07
C ALA A 829 -5.29 38.93 -1.54
N VAL A 830 -4.46 39.93 -1.79
CA VAL A 830 -4.00 40.32 -3.14
C VAL A 830 -2.48 40.35 -3.11
N GLY A 831 -1.87 39.44 -3.84
CA GLY A 831 -0.42 39.35 -4.02
C GLY A 831 0.02 40.00 -5.33
N THR A 832 1.17 40.69 -5.27
CA THR A 832 1.80 41.28 -6.48
C THR A 832 3.04 40.47 -6.86
N TYR A 833 3.08 40.00 -8.10
CA TYR A 833 4.19 39.24 -8.69
C TYR A 833 4.52 39.83 -10.08
N GLY A 834 5.62 40.61 -10.17
CA GLY A 834 5.91 41.45 -11.31
C GLY A 834 4.73 42.40 -11.59
N ASP A 835 4.23 42.41 -12.81
CA ASP A 835 3.05 43.21 -13.24
C ASP A 835 1.73 42.48 -13.00
N LYS A 836 1.75 41.27 -12.42
CA LYS A 836 0.55 40.44 -12.20
C LYS A 836 0.05 40.52 -10.77
N GLN A 837 -1.28 40.41 -10.63
CA GLN A 837 -1.93 40.24 -9.34
C GLN A 837 -2.50 38.84 -9.23
N VAL A 838 -2.29 38.24 -8.06
CA VAL A 838 -2.89 36.96 -7.64
C VAL A 838 -3.82 37.24 -6.49
N LYS A 839 -5.00 36.59 -6.45
CA LYS A 839 -6.02 36.80 -5.42
C LYS A 839 -6.34 35.48 -4.74
N PHE A 840 -6.57 35.55 -3.44
CA PHE A 840 -7.07 34.45 -2.63
C PHE A 840 -8.17 34.95 -1.72
N VAL A 841 -9.29 34.21 -1.65
CA VAL A 841 -10.51 34.66 -0.97
C VAL A 841 -10.99 33.62 0.03
N LEU A 842 -11.24 34.02 1.27
CA LEU A 842 -11.97 33.24 2.26
C LEU A 842 -13.28 33.96 2.60
N ARG A 843 -14.36 33.17 2.78
CA ARG A 843 -15.66 33.72 3.12
C ARG A 843 -16.24 33.04 4.35
N THR A 844 -17.02 33.82 5.13
CA THR A 844 -17.80 33.29 6.23
C THR A 844 -18.99 32.52 5.69
N ALA A 845 -19.13 31.27 6.13
CA ALA A 845 -20.30 30.46 5.84
C ALA A 845 -21.45 30.78 6.79
N ASP A 846 -22.66 30.74 6.26
CA ASP A 846 -23.93 30.73 6.99
C ASP A 846 -24.26 29.30 7.52
N LYS A 847 -25.47 29.04 7.98
CA LYS A 847 -25.90 27.73 8.46
C LYS A 847 -25.89 26.69 7.34
N PRO A 848 -25.62 25.40 7.66
CA PRO A 848 -25.71 24.30 6.69
C PRO A 848 -27.06 24.26 6.00
N LYS A 849 -27.09 24.05 4.68
CA LYS A 849 -28.31 24.07 3.88
C LYS A 849 -28.46 22.86 2.96
N ARG A 850 -27.38 22.45 2.31
CA ARG A 850 -27.41 21.39 1.29
C ARG A 850 -26.10 20.67 1.16
N LEU A 851 -26.13 19.50 0.51
CA LEU A 851 -24.96 18.75 0.07
C LEU A 851 -24.56 19.16 -1.37
N ILE A 852 -23.27 19.09 -1.66
CA ILE A 852 -22.70 19.17 -3.01
C ILE A 852 -21.82 17.96 -3.24
N LEU A 853 -21.98 17.31 -4.40
CA LEU A 853 -21.14 16.19 -4.86
C LEU A 853 -20.21 16.66 -5.97
N LYS A 854 -18.91 16.36 -5.84
CA LYS A 854 -17.88 16.73 -6.80
C LYS A 854 -17.10 15.48 -7.20
N PRO A 855 -17.55 14.74 -8.24
CA PRO A 855 -16.78 13.61 -8.76
C PRO A 855 -15.48 14.13 -9.42
N ASP A 856 -14.37 13.44 -9.21
CA ASP A 856 -13.09 13.76 -9.86
C ASP A 856 -13.19 13.57 -11.39
N ARG A 857 -14.05 12.64 -11.82
CA ARG A 857 -14.32 12.36 -13.23
C ARG A 857 -15.78 11.96 -13.43
N SER A 858 -16.41 12.44 -14.48
CA SER A 858 -17.79 12.07 -14.88
C SER A 858 -17.83 10.84 -15.79
N ARG A 859 -16.67 10.39 -16.32
CA ARG A 859 -16.50 9.23 -17.21
C ARG A 859 -15.32 8.42 -16.74
N ILE A 860 -15.51 7.11 -16.57
CA ILE A 860 -14.51 6.17 -16.10
C ILE A 860 -14.55 4.92 -16.96
N SER A 861 -13.51 4.08 -16.88
CA SER A 861 -13.54 2.74 -17.45
C SER A 861 -14.58 1.87 -16.72
N ALA A 862 -15.24 0.94 -17.42
CA ALA A 862 -16.10 -0.05 -16.76
C ALA A 862 -15.31 -1.12 -16.01
N GLY A 863 -14.00 -1.23 -16.25
CA GLY A 863 -13.12 -2.20 -15.59
C GLY A 863 -12.99 -1.95 -14.09
N ARG A 864 -12.85 -3.03 -13.32
CA ARG A 864 -12.80 -2.97 -11.84
C ARG A 864 -11.53 -2.33 -11.27
N ASN A 865 -10.54 -2.02 -12.12
CA ASN A 865 -9.32 -1.28 -11.74
C ASN A 865 -9.46 0.23 -11.91
N ASP A 866 -10.65 0.73 -12.28
CA ASP A 866 -10.96 2.15 -12.24
C ASP A 866 -11.84 2.50 -11.03
N LEU A 867 -11.77 3.76 -10.61
CA LEU A 867 -12.49 4.32 -9.47
C LEU A 867 -12.93 5.74 -9.80
N CYS A 868 -14.00 6.20 -9.17
CA CYS A 868 -14.36 7.62 -9.12
C CYS A 868 -14.33 8.09 -7.67
N PHE A 869 -13.57 9.14 -7.39
CA PHE A 869 -13.50 9.79 -6.09
C PHE A 869 -14.48 10.95 -6.07
N VAL A 870 -15.45 10.90 -5.19
CA VAL A 870 -16.51 11.89 -5.09
C VAL A 870 -16.38 12.65 -3.77
N ASP A 871 -15.92 13.90 -3.83
CA ASP A 871 -15.94 14.77 -2.68
C ASP A 871 -17.37 15.18 -2.35
N ILE A 872 -17.73 15.12 -1.08
CA ILE A 872 -19.03 15.51 -0.54
C ILE A 872 -18.81 16.67 0.40
N GLU A 873 -19.48 17.79 0.15
CA GLU A 873 -19.37 19.00 0.94
C GLU A 873 -20.72 19.43 1.49
N ILE A 874 -20.75 19.77 2.77
CA ILE A 874 -21.89 20.41 3.42
C ILE A 874 -21.71 21.92 3.27
N VAL A 875 -22.62 22.56 2.55
CA VAL A 875 -22.52 23.98 2.23
C VAL A 875 -23.76 24.77 2.70
N ASP A 876 -23.55 26.07 2.85
CA ASP A 876 -24.64 27.03 3.09
C ASP A 876 -25.47 27.34 1.81
N ALA A 877 -26.39 28.27 1.90
CA ALA A 877 -27.23 28.70 0.76
C ALA A 877 -26.41 29.30 -0.40
N LYS A 878 -25.23 29.90 -0.09
CA LYS A 878 -24.32 30.54 -1.04
C LYS A 878 -23.31 29.56 -1.65
N GLY A 879 -23.30 28.31 -1.18
CA GLY A 879 -22.35 27.29 -1.63
C GLY A 879 -21.00 27.34 -0.93
N ILE A 880 -20.88 28.01 0.21
CA ILE A 880 -19.67 28.08 1.03
C ILE A 880 -19.69 26.88 1.98
N VAL A 881 -18.58 26.14 2.06
CA VAL A 881 -18.44 24.98 2.96
C VAL A 881 -18.56 25.45 4.41
N VAL A 882 -19.35 24.73 5.18
CA VAL A 882 -19.61 25.02 6.59
C VAL A 882 -18.64 24.20 7.46
N PRO A 883 -17.54 24.78 7.96
CA PRO A 883 -16.45 24.02 8.56
C PRO A 883 -16.75 23.43 9.95
N TYR A 884 -17.86 23.82 10.57
CA TYR A 884 -18.34 23.27 11.85
C TYR A 884 -19.46 22.23 11.65
N ALA A 885 -19.82 21.90 10.41
CA ALA A 885 -20.85 20.91 10.13
C ALA A 885 -20.27 19.50 10.34
N ASP A 886 -20.65 18.91 11.48
CA ASP A 886 -20.34 17.55 11.88
C ASP A 886 -21.64 16.71 11.84
N ILE A 887 -22.13 16.46 10.62
CA ILE A 887 -23.43 15.83 10.35
C ILE A 887 -23.18 14.48 9.68
N PRO A 888 -23.85 13.39 10.11
CA PRO A 888 -23.83 12.12 9.40
C PRO A 888 -24.42 12.25 7.99
N VAL A 889 -23.70 11.73 7.01
CA VAL A 889 -24.12 11.68 5.60
C VAL A 889 -24.19 10.25 5.15
N THR A 890 -25.33 9.83 4.62
CA THR A 890 -25.55 8.50 4.03
C THR A 890 -25.43 8.59 2.52
N VAL A 891 -24.73 7.62 1.94
CA VAL A 891 -24.48 7.51 0.49
C VAL A 891 -25.08 6.21 -0.03
N GLU A 892 -25.83 6.31 -1.13
CA GLU A 892 -26.36 5.19 -1.88
C GLU A 892 -25.76 5.17 -3.29
N VAL A 893 -25.38 3.98 -3.77
CA VAL A 893 -24.81 3.79 -5.11
C VAL A 893 -25.66 2.79 -5.87
N ASP A 894 -26.26 3.24 -6.96
CA ASP A 894 -27.13 2.46 -7.84
C ASP A 894 -26.49 2.23 -9.21
N GLY A 895 -27.05 1.25 -9.96
CA GLY A 895 -26.63 0.93 -11.33
C GLY A 895 -25.34 0.08 -11.39
N GLN A 896 -24.45 0.42 -12.33
CA GLN A 896 -23.26 -0.39 -12.63
C GLN A 896 -22.04 -0.04 -11.75
N GLY A 897 -22.27 0.33 -10.49
CA GLY A 897 -21.25 0.64 -9.51
C GLY A 897 -21.59 0.15 -8.12
N GLU A 898 -20.57 0.17 -7.26
CA GLU A 898 -20.64 -0.15 -5.84
C GLU A 898 -19.85 0.88 -5.02
N LEU A 899 -20.19 1.06 -3.75
CA LEU A 899 -19.44 1.88 -2.82
C LEU A 899 -18.19 1.10 -2.37
N ALA A 900 -17.02 1.54 -2.80
CA ALA A 900 -15.76 0.90 -2.41
C ALA A 900 -15.31 1.35 -1.00
N ALA A 901 -15.49 2.64 -0.68
CA ALA A 901 -15.18 3.20 0.62
C ALA A 901 -15.89 4.55 0.80
N ILE A 902 -16.10 4.94 2.08
CA ILE A 902 -16.49 6.28 2.48
C ILE A 902 -15.65 6.72 3.67
N GLY A 903 -15.15 7.96 3.68
CA GLY A 903 -14.29 8.43 4.76
C GLY A 903 -14.23 9.93 4.91
N ASN A 904 -13.67 10.34 6.02
CA ASN A 904 -13.23 11.70 6.29
C ASN A 904 -11.76 11.70 6.72
N ALA A 905 -11.15 12.86 6.88
CA ALA A 905 -9.74 12.97 7.30
C ALA A 905 -9.58 13.17 8.81
N ASN A 906 -10.61 12.89 9.61
CA ASN A 906 -10.53 12.98 11.06
C ASN A 906 -9.72 11.79 11.62
N PRO A 907 -8.57 12.02 12.26
CA PRO A 907 -7.70 10.93 12.70
C PRO A 907 -8.25 10.10 13.86
N VAL A 908 -9.33 10.55 14.50
CA VAL A 908 -9.96 9.89 15.66
C VAL A 908 -11.40 9.44 15.37
N ASP A 909 -11.84 9.51 14.13
CA ASP A 909 -13.17 9.05 13.73
C ASP A 909 -13.22 7.51 13.74
N MET A 910 -14.27 6.96 14.34
CA MET A 910 -14.43 5.53 14.57
C MET A 910 -15.50 4.88 13.68
N ASP A 911 -16.11 5.63 12.75
CA ASP A 911 -17.03 5.04 11.79
C ASP A 911 -16.29 4.22 10.72
N SER A 912 -16.89 3.10 10.29
CA SER A 912 -16.27 2.19 9.30
C SER A 912 -16.09 2.86 7.93
N PHE A 913 -14.98 2.64 7.28
CA PHE A 913 -14.76 3.03 5.88
C PHE A 913 -15.63 2.22 4.90
N LYS A 914 -16.20 1.10 5.31
CA LYS A 914 -17.03 0.20 4.49
C LYS A 914 -18.53 0.40 4.68
N GLY A 915 -18.95 1.22 5.65
CA GLY A 915 -20.35 1.53 5.85
C GLY A 915 -20.89 2.54 4.82
N PRO A 916 -22.22 2.62 4.61
CA PRO A 916 -22.80 3.64 3.74
C PRO A 916 -22.89 5.03 4.37
N THR A 917 -22.73 5.14 5.68
CA THR A 917 -22.92 6.38 6.44
C THR A 917 -21.59 6.80 7.09
N ARG A 918 -21.27 8.08 6.96
CA ARG A 918 -20.08 8.67 7.57
C ARG A 918 -20.37 10.07 8.06
N ARG A 919 -19.86 10.42 9.23
CA ARG A 919 -19.92 11.78 9.76
C ARG A 919 -18.99 12.70 8.95
N ALA A 920 -19.46 13.89 8.60
CA ALA A 920 -18.58 14.88 7.97
C ALA A 920 -17.55 15.41 8.98
N TRP A 921 -16.36 15.74 8.51
CA TRP A 921 -15.34 16.44 9.29
C TRP A 921 -14.96 17.73 8.58
N GLN A 922 -15.07 18.84 9.32
CA GLN A 922 -14.90 20.18 8.76
C GLN A 922 -15.80 20.42 7.53
N GLY A 923 -17.04 19.91 7.60
CA GLY A 923 -18.03 20.01 6.52
C GLY A 923 -17.75 19.15 5.29
N ARG A 924 -16.88 18.15 5.37
CA ARG A 924 -16.41 17.39 4.23
C ARG A 924 -16.27 15.91 4.53
N LEU A 925 -16.46 15.11 3.49
CA LEU A 925 -16.12 13.67 3.42
C LEU A 925 -15.91 13.28 1.96
N GLN A 926 -15.51 12.02 1.70
CA GLN A 926 -15.32 11.50 0.35
C GLN A 926 -15.89 10.10 0.24
N ALA A 927 -16.63 9.83 -0.85
CA ALA A 927 -17.05 8.49 -1.26
C ALA A 927 -16.20 8.05 -2.45
N ILE A 928 -15.82 6.77 -2.47
CA ILE A 928 -15.11 6.15 -3.58
C ILE A 928 -16.04 5.12 -4.23
N VAL A 929 -16.28 5.27 -5.52
CA VAL A 929 -17.17 4.40 -6.30
C VAL A 929 -16.34 3.53 -7.23
N ARG A 930 -16.61 2.22 -7.23
CA ARG A 930 -15.97 1.22 -8.09
C ARG A 930 -16.95 0.68 -9.12
N PRO A 931 -16.61 0.56 -10.42
CA PRO A 931 -17.44 -0.10 -11.42
C PRO A 931 -17.59 -1.60 -11.15
N LYS A 932 -18.72 -2.18 -11.55
CA LYS A 932 -19.00 -3.63 -11.44
C LYS A 932 -18.46 -4.48 -12.60
N GLY A 933 -17.65 -3.91 -13.48
CA GLY A 933 -17.12 -4.62 -14.66
C GLY A 933 -18.00 -4.54 -15.90
N ILE A 934 -19.13 -3.84 -15.84
CA ILE A 934 -20.12 -3.74 -16.92
C ILE A 934 -20.34 -2.26 -17.26
N PRO A 935 -20.30 -1.89 -18.57
CA PRO A 935 -20.61 -0.52 -19.00
C PRO A 935 -22.03 -0.09 -18.61
N GLY A 936 -22.18 1.19 -18.23
CA GLY A 936 -23.47 1.77 -17.86
C GLY A 936 -23.36 2.98 -16.95
N THR A 937 -24.50 3.46 -16.48
CA THR A 937 -24.58 4.58 -15.56
C THR A 937 -24.45 4.09 -14.13
N ILE A 938 -23.64 4.80 -13.35
CA ILE A 938 -23.53 4.70 -11.91
C ILE A 938 -24.14 5.97 -11.34
N ARG A 939 -25.13 5.85 -10.47
CA ARG A 939 -25.77 6.96 -9.77
C ARG A 939 -25.35 6.93 -8.31
N LEU A 940 -24.81 8.04 -7.82
CA LEU A 940 -24.52 8.24 -6.41
C LEU A 940 -25.47 9.30 -5.86
N VAL A 941 -26.11 8.98 -4.75
CA VAL A 941 -27.00 9.87 -3.98
C VAL A 941 -26.43 10.03 -2.59
N ALA A 942 -26.34 11.27 -2.12
CA ALA A 942 -25.97 11.58 -0.72
C ALA A 942 -27.12 12.30 -0.04
N SER A 943 -27.43 11.90 1.20
CA SER A 943 -28.49 12.46 2.04
C SER A 943 -27.99 12.68 3.47
N ALA A 944 -28.58 13.66 4.16
CA ALA A 944 -28.30 13.94 5.56
C ALA A 944 -29.52 14.66 6.16
N ASP A 945 -29.78 14.44 7.44
CA ASP A 945 -30.92 15.04 8.14
C ASP A 945 -30.83 16.57 8.14
N GLY A 946 -31.96 17.21 7.80
CA GLY A 946 -32.07 18.67 7.76
C GLY A 946 -31.40 19.36 6.57
N LEU A 947 -30.77 18.62 5.65
CA LEU A 947 -30.07 19.11 4.46
C LEU A 947 -30.80 18.72 3.17
N GLN A 948 -30.70 19.55 2.14
CA GLN A 948 -31.12 19.16 0.79
C GLN A 948 -30.13 18.07 0.26
N PRO A 949 -30.64 16.92 -0.17
CA PRO A 949 -29.82 15.86 -0.74
C PRO A 949 -29.23 16.26 -2.08
N ALA A 950 -28.18 15.55 -2.49
CA ALA A 950 -27.54 15.73 -3.79
C ALA A 950 -27.35 14.39 -4.50
N SER A 951 -27.34 14.42 -5.84
CA SER A 951 -27.01 13.23 -6.63
C SER A 951 -26.10 13.58 -7.80
N THR A 952 -25.32 12.61 -8.25
CA THR A 952 -24.48 12.72 -9.46
C THR A 952 -24.49 11.42 -10.24
N ASN A 953 -24.26 11.51 -11.56
CA ASN A 953 -24.16 10.36 -12.44
C ASN A 953 -22.72 10.26 -13.01
N ILE A 954 -22.19 9.06 -13.00
CA ILE A 954 -20.87 8.70 -13.52
C ILE A 954 -21.11 7.68 -14.63
N GLN A 955 -20.46 7.85 -15.79
CA GLN A 955 -20.58 6.96 -16.93
C GLN A 955 -19.41 5.98 -16.94
N ALA A 956 -19.66 4.70 -16.68
CA ALA A 956 -18.72 3.61 -16.89
C ALA A 956 -18.80 3.12 -18.36
N ARG A 957 -17.68 3.10 -19.07
CA ARG A 957 -17.60 2.76 -20.51
C ARG A 957 -16.57 1.68 -20.82
#